data_b37040d5f8940f969a3c122a0de31a71
#
_entry.id   b37040d5f8940f969a3c122a0de31a71
#
_cell.length_a   1.000
_cell.length_b   1.000
_cell.length_c   1.000
_cell.angle_alpha   90.00
_cell.angle_beta   90.00
_cell.angle_gamma   90.00
#
_symmetry.space_group_name_H-M   'P 1'
#
loop_
_entity.id
_entity.type
_entity.pdbx_description
1 polymer ?
#
loop_
_entity_poly.entity_id
_entity_poly.type
_entity_poly.pdbx_seq_one_letter_code
_entity_poly.pdbx_strand_id
1 'polypeptide(L)'
;MAPAGDGKACDVRWGLTFLLPSCVKGQSLRRGLWGGGVLLGSRADPLPWLRCWTERRTEKGQVAMAAEMSLSHRLPRGVLSEAELEEVAQRKPPAKPSLHSCLRKARCSASTAKSLLFRFLPFLRWLPRYPVKDWLLGDIASGFSVGIMHLPQGLAYALLAGLPPVTGLYSSFYPVFLYFFFGTSRHNSVGPFAVISVMIGSLTDSLLPSDNFLEFVNGTNITMVNEEQRDAARVELVATITVLTGIFQVALGLLQFGFVVTYLSDPLVRGYTTAASVHVLVSQLKNVFGVSLGEYSGPLSLFKTFIEICRKLPETNVGTLVTAIIAMVAIFIVKELNHKFAAKLPMPIPIELITIIISTGISYGVNLSAKFGISVVGNIPSGLKPPVVPNFSYFGQVVGNAFAIAVVGYAICISLGKIFALKHGYKVDSNQELIALGLCNFLGGFFQCFAISCSMSRSLVQESTGGNSQVAGVIASLVILVTILKIGELFRDLPKAILAAIIIINLKGMFKQFADLPMLWKSNRVDLMVWIVTFVATLLLNLDIGLGASVAFGLLTVIFRTQLPHYSILGRISDTDVYRDVAEYQLAREVPGVKIFRSSSTLYFANVELYAEALKKKSGINVDRLIEKKKKALKKLKKQQKKAEKEKAKKKKVAEDGLNSSGVAVIELSGAEGSAPPEPTLRSLGLPQPDFHAVILDFSPISFVDTVSIKILKNIFRDFHEIEVDVFVASCPGPVIAQLERGNFFSSAITKSCFFPSVHDAVVYSSEEQRRASVDRSTRM
;
A
#
# COMPACT_ATOMS: atom_id res chain seq x y z
N MET A 1 10.33 -59.73 3.15
CA MET A 1 11.47 -60.02 4.02
C MET A 1 11.95 -58.71 4.61
N ALA A 2 11.60 -58.47 5.85
CA ALA A 2 12.31 -57.50 6.70
C ALA A 2 13.57 -58.19 7.27
N PRO A 3 14.54 -57.47 7.89
CA PRO A 3 14.35 -56.66 9.09
C PRO A 3 15.09 -55.29 9.02
N ALA A 4 14.59 -54.25 9.70
CA ALA A 4 14.82 -53.77 11.05
C ALA A 4 16.26 -53.24 11.35
N GLY A 5 16.35 -51.98 11.78
CA GLY A 5 17.52 -51.41 12.42
C GLY A 5 17.50 -49.89 12.50
N ASP A 6 17.05 -49.38 13.66
CA ASP A 6 17.52 -48.21 14.45
C ASP A 6 17.92 -46.91 13.76
N GLY A 7 17.22 -45.82 13.87
CA GLY A 7 17.06 -45.02 15.07
C GLY A 7 18.21 -44.00 15.32
N LYS A 8 18.07 -42.73 14.80
CA LYS A 8 18.57 -41.54 15.48
C LYS A 8 17.86 -40.31 14.94
N ALA A 9 17.00 -39.76 15.78
CA ALA A 9 16.43 -38.45 15.67
C ALA A 9 17.52 -37.38 15.79
N CYS A 10 17.59 -36.45 14.84
CA CYS A 10 18.27 -35.18 15.02
C CYS A 10 17.21 -34.08 15.04
N ASP A 11 16.88 -33.68 16.27
CA ASP A 11 16.17 -32.43 16.57
C ASP A 11 17.01 -31.24 16.09
N VAL A 12 16.55 -30.53 15.10
CA VAL A 12 17.04 -29.20 14.78
C VAL A 12 15.92 -28.19 15.08
N ARG A 13 15.90 -27.74 16.34
CA ARG A 13 15.18 -26.55 16.80
C ARG A 13 15.83 -25.33 16.15
N TRP A 14 15.14 -24.68 15.23
CA TRP A 14 15.42 -23.31 14.85
C TRP A 14 14.62 -22.37 15.75
N GLY A 15 15.32 -21.81 16.76
CA GLY A 15 14.79 -20.77 17.64
C GLY A 15 14.69 -19.45 16.88
N LEU A 16 13.47 -18.90 16.83
CA LEU A 16 13.21 -17.50 16.55
C LEU A 16 13.72 -16.67 17.73
N THR A 17 14.81 -15.94 17.56
CA THR A 17 15.27 -14.94 18.52
C THR A 17 14.79 -13.56 18.06
N PHE A 18 13.75 -13.07 18.72
CA PHE A 18 13.40 -11.65 18.72
C PHE A 18 14.45 -10.89 19.51
N LEU A 19 15.16 -9.99 18.86
CA LEU A 19 16.07 -9.04 19.49
C LEU A 19 15.29 -7.86 20.07
N LEU A 20 15.11 -7.89 21.37
CA LEU A 20 14.89 -6.70 22.19
C LEU A 20 16.26 -6.22 22.71
N PRO A 21 16.54 -4.91 22.77
CA PRO A 21 17.81 -4.42 23.30
C PRO A 21 17.84 -4.51 24.83
N SER A 22 18.72 -5.33 25.34
CA SER A 22 19.02 -5.44 26.76
C SER A 22 19.91 -4.30 27.23
N CYS A 23 19.42 -3.57 28.21
CA CYS A 23 20.21 -2.71 29.11
C CYS A 23 21.15 -3.52 29.98
N VAL A 24 22.41 -3.08 29.99
CA VAL A 24 23.38 -3.03 31.10
C VAL A 24 23.39 -4.15 32.14
N LYS A 25 24.49 -4.88 32.17
CA LYS A 25 25.05 -5.51 33.38
C LYS A 25 26.51 -5.13 33.52
N GLY A 26 26.87 -4.40 34.48
CA GLY A 26 27.54 -4.64 35.72
C GLY A 26 28.93 -5.27 35.59
N GLN A 27 29.99 -4.49 35.77
CA GLN A 27 31.34 -4.99 36.03
C GLN A 27 31.58 -5.03 37.56
N SER A 28 32.11 -6.17 37.96
CA SER A 28 32.51 -6.51 39.30
C SER A 28 33.81 -5.80 39.74
N LEU A 29 33.78 -5.42 41.02
CA LEU A 29 34.86 -4.99 41.88
C LEU A 29 36.23 -5.73 41.71
N ARG A 30 37.30 -4.97 41.66
CA ARG A 30 38.55 -5.29 42.38
C ARG A 30 39.02 -4.09 43.18
N ARG A 31 39.31 -4.38 44.45
CA ARG A 31 39.86 -3.50 45.47
C ARG A 31 41.26 -3.00 45.12
N GLY A 32 41.54 -1.78 45.48
CA GLY A 32 42.88 -1.24 45.63
C GLY A 32 42.81 0.03 46.47
N LEU A 33 43.37 -0.06 47.68
CA LEU A 33 43.48 0.94 48.74
C LEU A 33 44.40 2.13 48.39
N TRP A 34 44.24 3.17 49.22
CA TRP A 34 45.05 4.37 49.50
C TRP A 34 44.46 5.65 48.87
N GLY A 35 44.09 6.67 49.60
CA GLY A 35 44.44 7.22 50.90
C GLY A 35 44.40 8.75 50.76
N GLY A 36 43.69 9.43 51.61
CA GLY A 36 44.04 10.79 51.98
C GLY A 36 43.33 11.98 51.33
N GLY A 37 42.48 12.64 52.08
CA GLY A 37 42.61 14.10 52.26
C GLY A 37 41.50 15.00 51.66
N VAL A 38 40.46 15.32 52.44
CA VAL A 38 40.10 16.68 52.89
C VAL A 38 39.43 17.67 51.88
N LEU A 39 38.13 17.92 52.16
CA LEU A 39 37.39 19.19 52.32
C LEU A 39 36.79 19.96 51.13
N LEU A 40 35.52 20.30 51.41
CA LEU A 40 34.68 21.44 50.95
C LEU A 40 34.08 21.32 49.57
N GLY A 41 32.77 21.00 49.40
CA GLY A 41 31.66 21.87 49.80
C GLY A 41 31.18 22.69 48.62
N SER A 42 30.20 22.16 47.92
CA SER A 42 29.09 22.99 47.40
C SER A 42 27.93 22.07 46.97
N ARG A 43 26.87 22.11 47.72
CA ARG A 43 25.56 21.60 47.36
C ARG A 43 25.07 22.42 46.16
N ALA A 44 24.96 21.80 45.02
CA ALA A 44 24.11 22.32 43.95
C ALA A 44 22.73 21.74 44.15
N ASP A 45 21.78 22.56 44.56
CA ASP A 45 20.36 22.20 44.64
C ASP A 45 19.83 21.83 43.23
N PRO A 46 19.08 20.73 43.10
CA PRO A 46 18.41 20.39 41.86
C PRO A 46 17.33 21.42 41.55
N LEU A 47 17.31 21.86 40.30
CA LEU A 47 16.42 22.89 39.76
C LEU A 47 14.94 22.72 40.22
N PRO A 48 14.25 23.81 40.58
CA PRO A 48 12.92 23.77 41.23
C PRO A 48 11.82 23.05 40.45
N TRP A 49 11.97 22.93 39.14
CA TRP A 49 10.97 22.26 38.28
C TRP A 49 11.02 20.70 38.37
N LEU A 50 12.13 20.09 38.78
CA LEU A 50 12.22 18.65 38.96
C LEU A 50 11.50 18.20 40.27
N ARG A 51 11.50 19.03 41.31
CA ARG A 51 10.72 18.75 42.53
C ARG A 51 9.21 18.81 42.30
N CYS A 52 8.77 19.80 41.51
CA CYS A 52 7.34 19.94 41.20
C CYS A 52 6.81 18.81 40.29
N TRP A 53 7.71 18.12 39.52
CA TRP A 53 7.33 17.02 38.65
C TRP A 53 7.28 15.66 39.37
N THR A 54 8.15 15.45 40.35
CA THR A 54 8.16 14.24 41.19
C THR A 54 7.02 14.25 42.20
N GLU A 55 6.73 15.37 42.85
CA GLU A 55 5.60 15.49 43.77
C GLU A 55 4.24 15.35 43.08
N ARG A 56 4.06 15.96 41.88
CA ARG A 56 2.82 15.76 41.10
C ARG A 56 2.65 14.33 40.55
N ARG A 57 3.74 13.58 40.38
CA ARG A 57 3.66 12.21 39.95
C ARG A 57 3.32 11.25 41.06
N THR A 58 3.77 11.53 42.30
CA THR A 58 3.43 10.76 43.48
C THR A 58 2.00 11.01 43.93
N GLU A 59 1.51 12.26 43.91
CA GLU A 59 0.10 12.53 44.24
C GLU A 59 -0.87 11.97 43.18
N LYS A 60 -0.58 12.14 41.86
CA LYS A 60 -1.41 11.50 40.84
C LYS A 60 -1.32 9.99 40.85
N GLY A 61 -0.17 9.41 41.20
CA GLY A 61 -0.01 7.97 41.38
C GLY A 61 -0.76 7.42 42.59
N GLN A 62 -0.77 8.15 43.68
CA GLN A 62 -1.54 7.77 44.87
C GLN A 62 -3.05 7.95 44.70
N VAL A 63 -3.48 9.03 44.04
CA VAL A 63 -4.89 9.23 43.67
C VAL A 63 -5.36 8.24 42.63
N ALA A 64 -4.54 7.89 41.63
CA ALA A 64 -4.85 6.84 40.66
C ALA A 64 -4.88 5.45 41.31
N MET A 65 -3.94 5.12 42.20
CA MET A 65 -3.94 3.86 42.94
C MET A 65 -5.08 3.78 43.95
N ALA A 66 -5.46 4.89 44.63
CA ALA A 66 -6.64 4.94 45.48
C ALA A 66 -7.94 4.84 44.66
N ALA A 67 -7.97 5.41 43.48
CA ALA A 67 -9.08 5.26 42.52
C ALA A 67 -9.17 3.82 41.98
N GLU A 68 -8.03 3.19 41.63
CA GLU A 68 -7.99 1.77 41.21
C GLU A 68 -8.35 0.82 42.36
N MET A 69 -7.93 1.07 43.58
CA MET A 69 -8.34 0.28 44.74
C MET A 69 -9.81 0.47 45.12
N SER A 70 -10.42 1.64 44.81
CA SER A 70 -11.87 1.86 45.01
C SER A 70 -12.71 1.27 43.88
N LEU A 71 -12.14 1.06 42.68
CA LEU A 71 -12.82 0.40 41.56
C LEU A 71 -12.83 -1.13 41.64
N SER A 72 -12.13 -1.74 42.59
CA SER A 72 -12.16 -3.19 42.82
C SER A 72 -13.43 -3.69 43.55
N HIS A 73 -14.30 -2.80 44.00
CA HIS A 73 -15.67 -3.17 44.34
C HIS A 73 -16.44 -3.32 43.05
N ARG A 74 -16.75 -4.56 42.68
CA ARG A 74 -17.74 -4.93 41.63
C ARG A 74 -19.04 -4.18 41.91
N LEU A 75 -19.13 -2.95 41.39
CA LEU A 75 -20.42 -2.32 41.18
C LEU A 75 -21.16 -3.24 40.19
N PRO A 76 -22.32 -3.77 40.56
CA PRO A 76 -23.13 -4.48 39.59
C PRO A 76 -23.43 -3.47 38.49
N ARG A 77 -22.70 -3.59 37.37
CA ARG A 77 -22.88 -2.74 36.20
C ARG A 77 -24.25 -3.11 35.61
N GLY A 78 -25.21 -2.20 35.75
CA GLY A 78 -26.48 -2.34 35.08
C GLY A 78 -26.26 -2.46 33.54
N VAL A 79 -27.08 -3.24 32.90
CA VAL A 79 -27.09 -3.34 31.45
C VAL A 79 -27.55 -1.99 30.92
N LEU A 80 -26.71 -1.34 30.11
CA LEU A 80 -26.98 -0.04 29.48
C LEU A 80 -27.22 -0.23 27.98
N SER A 81 -28.36 0.27 27.51
CA SER A 81 -28.57 0.45 26.07
C SER A 81 -27.87 1.71 25.56
N GLU A 82 -27.69 1.85 24.25
CA GLU A 82 -27.10 3.05 23.64
C GLU A 82 -27.97 4.30 23.90
N ALA A 83 -29.29 4.14 24.02
CA ALA A 83 -30.21 5.22 24.37
C ALA A 83 -29.90 5.77 25.79
N GLU A 84 -29.80 4.88 26.77
CA GLU A 84 -29.46 5.24 28.15
C GLU A 84 -28.04 5.77 28.28
N LEU A 85 -27.10 5.20 27.50
CA LEU A 85 -25.71 5.67 27.47
C LEU A 85 -25.60 7.10 26.91
N GLU A 86 -26.36 7.45 25.85
CA GLU A 86 -26.40 8.82 25.32
C GLU A 86 -26.97 9.83 26.31
N GLU A 87 -27.96 9.42 27.11
CA GLU A 87 -28.54 10.26 28.17
C GLU A 87 -27.56 10.48 29.33
N VAL A 88 -27.00 9.39 29.87
CA VAL A 88 -26.04 9.44 30.99
C VAL A 88 -24.74 10.16 30.60
N ALA A 89 -24.20 9.89 29.40
CA ALA A 89 -22.94 10.43 28.94
C ALA A 89 -23.04 11.81 28.24
N GLN A 90 -24.25 12.33 28.03
CA GLN A 90 -24.54 13.63 27.38
C GLN A 90 -23.76 13.79 26.07
N ARG A 91 -24.11 13.02 25.04
CA ARG A 91 -23.42 13.06 23.75
C ARG A 91 -23.33 14.46 23.17
N LYS A 92 -22.11 14.96 22.93
CA LYS A 92 -21.87 16.28 22.31
C LYS A 92 -22.39 16.27 20.87
N PRO A 93 -23.19 17.28 20.46
CA PRO A 93 -23.64 17.37 19.08
C PRO A 93 -22.45 17.48 18.12
N PRO A 94 -22.50 16.87 16.93
CA PRO A 94 -21.43 16.94 15.96
C PRO A 94 -21.17 18.40 15.58
N ALA A 95 -19.92 18.85 15.74
CA ALA A 95 -19.54 20.20 15.38
C ALA A 95 -19.78 20.42 13.87
N LYS A 96 -20.78 21.21 13.51
CA LYS A 96 -21.01 21.58 12.10
C LYS A 96 -19.79 22.40 11.64
N PRO A 97 -19.11 22.01 10.57
CA PRO A 97 -18.01 22.81 10.03
C PRO A 97 -18.61 24.14 9.55
N SER A 98 -18.39 25.20 10.31
CA SER A 98 -18.79 26.53 9.90
C SER A 98 -17.92 26.97 8.72
N LEU A 99 -18.55 27.43 7.64
CA LEU A 99 -17.88 27.99 6.46
C LEU A 99 -16.89 29.11 6.89
N HIS A 100 -17.23 29.85 7.94
CA HIS A 100 -16.39 30.86 8.57
C HIS A 100 -15.11 30.28 9.20
N SER A 101 -15.14 29.06 9.74
CA SER A 101 -13.95 28.39 10.28
C SER A 101 -13.00 27.89 9.17
N CYS A 102 -13.55 27.48 8.03
CA CYS A 102 -12.77 27.15 6.83
C CYS A 102 -12.13 28.39 6.20
N LEU A 103 -12.88 29.47 6.04
CA LEU A 103 -12.37 30.75 5.52
C LEU A 103 -11.34 31.40 6.47
N ARG A 104 -11.50 31.24 7.78
CA ARG A 104 -10.54 31.72 8.77
C ARG A 104 -9.22 30.95 8.75
N LYS A 105 -9.26 29.63 8.41
CA LYS A 105 -8.07 28.80 8.16
C LYS A 105 -7.39 29.14 6.83
N ALA A 106 -8.12 29.68 5.86
CA ALA A 106 -7.60 30.10 4.55
C ALA A 106 -6.96 31.53 4.55
N ARG A 107 -7.05 32.30 5.65
CA ARG A 107 -6.33 33.57 5.75
C ARG A 107 -4.81 33.31 5.77
N CYS A 108 -4.12 33.69 4.70
CA CYS A 108 -2.66 33.68 4.60
C CYS A 108 -2.06 34.63 5.64
N SER A 109 -1.69 34.07 6.78
CA SER A 109 -0.83 34.78 7.75
C SER A 109 0.64 34.61 7.30
N ALA A 110 1.49 35.56 7.62
CA ALA A 110 2.95 35.48 7.36
C ALA A 110 3.55 34.16 7.93
N SER A 111 3.03 33.69 9.05
CA SER A 111 3.41 32.39 9.63
C SER A 111 2.99 31.22 8.76
N THR A 112 1.83 31.26 8.11
CA THR A 112 1.33 30.23 7.17
C THR A 112 2.14 30.25 5.89
N ALA A 113 2.47 31.42 5.35
CA ALA A 113 3.33 31.58 4.18
C ALA A 113 4.75 31.03 4.44
N LYS A 114 5.33 31.34 5.60
CA LYS A 114 6.62 30.78 6.03
C LYS A 114 6.58 29.26 6.19
N SER A 115 5.51 28.71 6.76
CA SER A 115 5.30 27.27 6.91
C SER A 115 5.18 26.58 5.54
N LEU A 116 4.48 27.20 4.59
CA LEU A 116 4.34 26.70 3.22
C LEU A 116 5.68 26.71 2.49
N LEU A 117 6.45 27.81 2.62
CA LEU A 117 7.80 27.89 2.04
C LEU A 117 8.73 26.80 2.58
N PHE A 118 8.73 26.55 3.90
CA PHE A 118 9.53 25.47 4.50
C PHE A 118 9.04 24.06 4.16
N ARG A 119 7.79 23.92 3.75
CA ARG A 119 7.26 22.67 3.25
C ARG A 119 7.68 22.43 1.80
N PHE A 120 7.63 23.47 0.97
CA PHE A 120 7.98 23.39 -0.46
C PHE A 120 9.51 23.32 -0.68
N LEU A 121 10.30 23.98 0.19
CA LEU A 121 11.76 23.99 0.18
C LEU A 121 12.32 23.37 1.48
N PRO A 122 12.32 22.04 1.60
CA PRO A 122 12.74 21.36 2.82
C PRO A 122 14.18 21.67 3.25
N PHE A 123 15.08 21.97 2.30
CA PHE A 123 16.48 22.28 2.59
C PHE A 123 16.62 23.50 3.52
N LEU A 124 15.76 24.50 3.43
CA LEU A 124 15.76 25.66 4.33
C LEU A 124 15.51 25.28 5.79
N ARG A 125 14.90 24.13 6.04
CA ARG A 125 14.61 23.64 7.39
C ARG A 125 15.73 22.82 7.98
N TRP A 126 16.39 21.95 7.17
CA TRP A 126 17.40 21.05 7.70
C TRP A 126 18.84 21.55 7.54
N LEU A 127 19.14 22.33 6.49
CA LEU A 127 20.49 22.86 6.24
C LEU A 127 21.06 23.73 7.37
N PRO A 128 20.26 24.65 7.99
CA PRO A 128 20.78 25.44 9.13
C PRO A 128 21.08 24.61 10.39
N ARG A 129 20.55 23.36 10.45
CA ARG A 129 20.76 22.43 11.57
C ARG A 129 21.70 21.29 11.20
N TYR A 130 22.41 21.42 10.09
CA TYR A 130 23.32 20.40 9.58
C TYR A 130 24.54 20.26 10.51
N PRO A 131 24.80 19.07 11.11
CA PRO A 131 25.93 18.86 12.00
C PRO A 131 27.21 18.66 11.17
N VAL A 132 27.86 19.77 10.79
CA VAL A 132 28.99 19.80 9.87
C VAL A 132 30.13 18.85 10.32
N LYS A 133 30.45 18.83 11.63
CA LYS A 133 31.59 18.03 12.15
C LYS A 133 31.35 16.53 12.03
N ASP A 134 30.07 16.08 12.19
CA ASP A 134 29.75 14.65 12.27
C ASP A 134 29.37 14.07 10.90
N TRP A 135 28.76 14.87 10.00
CA TRP A 135 28.21 14.36 8.75
C TRP A 135 28.96 14.74 7.50
N LEU A 136 29.68 15.89 7.50
CA LEU A 136 30.29 16.41 6.26
C LEU A 136 31.31 15.44 5.65
N LEU A 137 32.15 14.83 6.44
CA LEU A 137 33.17 13.91 5.93
C LEU A 137 32.56 12.64 5.32
N GLY A 138 31.51 12.11 5.98
CA GLY A 138 30.71 11.00 5.45
C GLY A 138 29.98 11.36 4.17
N ASP A 139 29.35 12.54 4.12
CA ASP A 139 28.65 13.02 2.93
C ASP A 139 29.62 13.29 1.76
N ILE A 140 30.85 13.77 2.01
CA ILE A 140 31.87 13.93 0.98
C ILE A 140 32.29 12.57 0.43
N ALA A 141 32.68 11.62 1.28
CA ALA A 141 33.08 10.29 0.85
C ALA A 141 31.98 9.57 0.09
N SER A 142 30.75 9.70 0.58
CA SER A 142 29.55 9.15 -0.06
C SER A 142 29.29 9.81 -1.41
N GLY A 143 29.37 11.14 -1.49
CA GLY A 143 29.14 11.89 -2.71
C GLY A 143 30.12 11.52 -3.83
N PHE A 144 31.41 11.37 -3.51
CA PHE A 144 32.39 10.87 -4.46
C PHE A 144 32.07 9.44 -4.91
N SER A 145 31.73 8.52 -3.98
CA SER A 145 31.42 7.12 -4.30
C SER A 145 30.20 7.02 -5.21
N VAL A 146 29.14 7.77 -4.90
CA VAL A 146 27.91 7.79 -5.69
C VAL A 146 28.12 8.49 -7.04
N GLY A 147 28.89 9.59 -7.10
CA GLY A 147 29.23 10.28 -8.33
C GLY A 147 30.00 9.39 -9.31
N ILE A 148 30.97 8.63 -8.80
CA ILE A 148 31.70 7.63 -9.58
C ILE A 148 30.76 6.55 -10.15
N MET A 149 29.76 6.12 -9.40
CA MET A 149 28.74 5.15 -9.89
C MET A 149 27.76 5.75 -10.89
N HIS A 150 27.43 7.03 -10.77
CA HIS A 150 26.56 7.71 -11.71
C HIS A 150 27.10 7.73 -13.14
N LEU A 151 28.40 7.82 -13.31
CA LEU A 151 29.07 7.94 -14.60
C LEU A 151 28.80 6.73 -15.51
N PRO A 152 29.22 5.49 -15.15
CA PRO A 152 28.94 4.31 -15.98
C PRO A 152 27.45 4.03 -16.14
N GLN A 153 26.68 4.22 -15.08
CA GLN A 153 25.23 3.97 -15.11
C GLN A 153 24.50 5.01 -15.97
N GLY A 154 24.90 6.28 -15.92
CA GLY A 154 24.34 7.32 -16.77
C GLY A 154 24.55 7.03 -18.25
N LEU A 155 25.77 6.74 -18.66
CA LEU A 155 26.13 6.38 -20.04
C LEU A 155 25.35 5.13 -20.50
N ALA A 156 25.36 4.08 -19.69
CA ALA A 156 24.73 2.80 -20.00
C ALA A 156 23.20 2.92 -20.14
N TYR A 157 22.57 3.67 -19.24
CA TYR A 157 21.09 3.83 -19.24
C TYR A 157 20.60 4.80 -20.32
N ALA A 158 21.42 5.75 -20.77
CA ALA A 158 21.11 6.54 -21.96
C ALA A 158 21.06 5.66 -23.21
N LEU A 159 22.06 4.78 -23.41
CA LEU A 159 22.05 3.83 -24.53
C LEU A 159 20.86 2.85 -24.44
N LEU A 160 20.49 2.45 -23.24
CA LEU A 160 19.32 1.61 -23.00
C LEU A 160 18.01 2.33 -23.38
N ALA A 161 17.96 3.65 -23.22
CA ALA A 161 16.86 4.51 -23.65
C ALA A 161 16.87 4.87 -25.14
N GLY A 162 17.85 4.36 -25.91
CA GLY A 162 18.02 4.69 -27.32
C GLY A 162 18.51 6.11 -27.59
N LEU A 163 19.21 6.71 -26.62
CA LEU A 163 19.67 8.09 -26.63
C LEU A 163 21.20 8.21 -26.66
N PRO A 164 21.73 9.35 -27.12
CA PRO A 164 23.15 9.65 -27.01
C PRO A 164 23.63 9.57 -25.54
N PRO A 165 24.84 9.04 -25.27
CA PRO A 165 25.34 8.84 -23.91
C PRO A 165 25.42 10.11 -23.07
N VAL A 166 25.64 11.27 -23.68
CA VAL A 166 25.70 12.57 -22.99
C VAL A 166 24.41 12.92 -22.25
N THR A 167 23.24 12.50 -22.76
CA THR A 167 21.95 12.74 -22.10
C THR A 167 21.84 12.05 -20.76
N GLY A 168 22.51 10.90 -20.60
CA GLY A 168 22.63 10.18 -19.33
C GLY A 168 23.49 10.93 -18.30
N LEU A 169 24.52 11.61 -18.75
CA LEU A 169 25.32 12.48 -17.87
C LEU A 169 24.51 13.71 -17.45
N TYR A 170 23.77 14.34 -18.36
CA TYR A 170 22.86 15.44 -18.00
C TYR A 170 21.79 15.00 -17.01
N SER A 171 21.18 13.82 -17.19
CA SER A 171 20.20 13.25 -16.26
C SER A 171 20.81 12.86 -14.91
N SER A 172 22.13 12.66 -14.85
CA SER A 172 22.87 12.42 -13.60
C SER A 172 23.31 13.71 -12.92
N PHE A 173 23.29 14.85 -13.61
CA PHE A 173 23.70 16.15 -13.08
C PHE A 173 22.49 17.01 -12.65
N TYR A 174 21.68 17.49 -13.59
CA TYR A 174 20.60 18.46 -13.32
C TYR A 174 19.57 17.98 -12.29
N PRO A 175 18.95 16.80 -12.45
CA PRO A 175 17.95 16.36 -11.52
C PRO A 175 18.49 16.05 -10.13
N VAL A 176 19.71 15.53 -10.04
CA VAL A 176 20.36 15.22 -8.75
C VAL A 176 20.64 16.50 -7.98
N PHE A 177 21.15 17.52 -8.65
CA PHE A 177 21.36 18.85 -8.06
C PHE A 177 20.04 19.49 -7.60
N LEU A 178 18.98 19.41 -8.42
CA LEU A 178 17.69 19.97 -8.08
C LEU A 178 17.01 19.26 -6.90
N TYR A 179 17.20 17.96 -6.78
CA TYR A 179 16.61 17.17 -5.70
C TYR A 179 17.09 17.61 -4.31
N PHE A 180 18.29 18.14 -4.19
CA PHE A 180 18.80 18.73 -2.95
C PHE A 180 17.87 19.79 -2.37
N PHE A 181 17.24 20.60 -3.22
CA PHE A 181 16.38 21.70 -2.77
C PHE A 181 14.99 21.23 -2.36
N PHE A 182 14.44 20.24 -3.05
CA PHE A 182 13.03 19.85 -2.95
C PHE A 182 12.81 18.52 -2.23
N GLY A 183 13.80 17.63 -2.18
CA GLY A 183 13.69 16.30 -1.61
C GLY A 183 13.57 16.28 -0.09
N THR A 184 12.81 15.32 0.43
CA THR A 184 12.66 15.07 1.88
C THR A 184 13.41 13.83 2.34
N SER A 185 13.75 12.91 1.42
CA SER A 185 14.57 11.74 1.74
C SER A 185 16.05 12.12 1.83
N ARG A 186 16.74 11.61 2.84
CA ARG A 186 18.16 11.88 3.08
C ARG A 186 19.11 10.97 2.30
N HIS A 187 18.66 9.73 2.03
CA HIS A 187 19.50 8.65 1.50
C HIS A 187 19.14 8.23 0.07
N ASN A 188 18.07 8.80 -0.51
CA ASN A 188 17.71 8.49 -1.88
C ASN A 188 18.71 9.10 -2.86
N SER A 189 19.36 8.26 -3.68
CA SER A 189 20.14 8.69 -4.84
C SER A 189 19.26 8.70 -6.08
N VAL A 190 18.85 9.90 -6.47
CA VAL A 190 18.03 10.17 -7.66
C VAL A 190 18.93 10.17 -8.89
N GLY A 191 18.40 9.86 -10.07
CA GLY A 191 19.11 9.88 -11.35
C GLY A 191 18.63 8.81 -12.31
N PRO A 192 19.39 8.51 -13.38
CA PRO A 192 19.07 7.47 -14.34
C PRO A 192 18.77 6.12 -13.68
N PHE A 193 17.71 5.44 -14.15
CA PHE A 193 17.29 4.16 -13.62
C PHE A 193 16.87 3.21 -14.74
N ALA A 194 17.35 1.96 -14.70
CA ALA A 194 17.23 1.00 -15.79
C ALA A 194 15.78 0.77 -16.27
N VAL A 195 14.81 0.64 -15.35
CA VAL A 195 13.41 0.38 -15.70
C VAL A 195 12.81 1.53 -16.51
N ILE A 196 13.03 2.76 -16.04
CA ILE A 196 12.57 3.97 -16.77
C ILE A 196 13.26 4.07 -18.12
N SER A 197 14.56 3.77 -18.20
CA SER A 197 15.31 3.79 -19.46
C SER A 197 14.78 2.79 -20.48
N VAL A 198 14.38 1.58 -20.06
CA VAL A 198 13.76 0.60 -20.97
C VAL A 198 12.36 1.05 -21.42
N MET A 199 11.57 1.64 -20.52
CA MET A 199 10.25 2.18 -20.90
C MET A 199 10.41 3.27 -21.97
N ILE A 200 11.37 4.17 -21.78
CA ILE A 200 11.70 5.22 -22.76
C ILE A 200 12.23 4.61 -24.05
N GLY A 201 13.16 3.64 -23.97
CA GLY A 201 13.72 2.96 -25.14
C GLY A 201 12.66 2.25 -25.97
N SER A 202 11.76 1.51 -25.32
CA SER A 202 10.62 0.88 -26.02
C SER A 202 9.72 1.89 -26.71
N LEU A 203 9.54 3.08 -26.14
CA LEU A 203 8.73 4.13 -26.71
C LEU A 203 9.43 4.85 -27.87
N THR A 204 10.74 5.15 -27.73
CA THR A 204 11.52 5.76 -28.82
C THR A 204 11.60 4.83 -30.02
N ASP A 205 11.80 3.52 -29.81
CA ASP A 205 11.82 2.53 -30.88
C ASP A 205 10.44 2.36 -31.55
N SER A 206 9.36 2.56 -30.80
CA SER A 206 7.99 2.47 -31.33
C SER A 206 7.58 3.69 -32.14
N LEU A 207 7.92 4.91 -31.72
CA LEU A 207 7.49 6.16 -32.35
C LEU A 207 8.48 6.67 -33.39
N LEU A 208 9.77 6.44 -33.19
CA LEU A 208 10.86 6.88 -34.05
C LEU A 208 11.81 5.70 -34.35
N PRO A 209 11.34 4.69 -35.10
CA PRO A 209 12.18 3.57 -35.52
C PRO A 209 13.33 4.05 -36.41
N SER A 210 14.46 3.35 -36.38
CA SER A 210 15.66 3.69 -37.14
C SER A 210 15.42 3.68 -38.67
N ASP A 211 14.44 2.90 -39.10
CA ASP A 211 14.08 2.79 -40.52
C ASP A 211 13.53 4.10 -41.11
N ASN A 212 13.01 5.01 -40.28
CA ASN A 212 12.52 6.31 -40.70
C ASN A 212 13.65 7.31 -41.10
N PHE A 213 14.90 6.97 -40.76
CA PHE A 213 16.07 7.84 -40.92
C PHE A 213 17.12 7.26 -41.88
N LEU A 214 16.65 6.46 -42.85
CA LEU A 214 17.51 5.88 -43.88
C LEU A 214 17.82 6.92 -44.96
N GLU A 215 19.11 7.19 -45.17
CA GLU A 215 19.59 8.06 -46.27
C GLU A 215 20.43 7.25 -47.25
N PHE A 216 20.33 7.59 -48.54
CA PHE A 216 21.16 7.00 -49.57
C PHE A 216 22.55 7.61 -49.54
N VAL A 217 23.57 6.78 -49.41
CA VAL A 217 24.96 7.25 -49.50
C VAL A 217 25.25 7.58 -50.97
N ASN A 218 25.64 8.84 -51.28
CA ASN A 218 25.92 9.31 -52.59
C ASN A 218 26.91 8.39 -53.34
N GLY A 219 26.46 7.75 -54.41
CA GLY A 219 27.26 6.91 -55.29
C GLY A 219 27.22 5.40 -55.03
N THR A 220 26.49 4.93 -54.02
CA THR A 220 26.28 3.51 -53.75
C THR A 220 24.80 3.24 -53.45
N ASN A 221 24.26 2.07 -53.90
CA ASN A 221 22.90 1.65 -53.56
C ASN A 221 22.78 1.16 -52.09
N ILE A 222 23.58 1.70 -51.20
CA ILE A 222 23.56 1.34 -49.80
C ILE A 222 22.83 2.44 -49.02
N THR A 223 21.78 2.06 -48.30
CA THR A 223 21.08 2.91 -47.35
C THR A 223 21.74 2.82 -45.98
N MET A 224 22.13 3.95 -45.42
CA MET A 224 22.67 4.02 -44.04
C MET A 224 21.74 4.88 -43.18
N VAL A 225 21.62 4.54 -41.90
CA VAL A 225 20.85 5.34 -40.96
C VAL A 225 21.61 6.61 -40.63
N ASN A 226 20.97 7.77 -40.80
CA ASN A 226 21.51 9.04 -40.33
C ASN A 226 21.36 9.11 -38.80
N GLU A 227 22.43 8.70 -38.07
CA GLU A 227 22.41 8.62 -36.61
C GLU A 227 22.21 9.99 -35.97
N GLU A 228 22.77 11.06 -36.55
CA GLU A 228 22.67 12.41 -35.98
C GLU A 228 21.21 12.92 -35.99
N GLN A 229 20.51 12.76 -37.12
CA GLN A 229 19.12 13.18 -37.27
C GLN A 229 18.19 12.34 -36.41
N ARG A 230 18.40 11.01 -36.36
CA ARG A 230 17.66 10.08 -35.49
C ARG A 230 17.82 10.46 -34.04
N ASP A 231 19.05 10.66 -33.58
CA ASP A 231 19.37 10.95 -32.17
C ASP A 231 18.81 12.32 -31.75
N ALA A 232 18.85 13.33 -32.64
CA ALA A 232 18.24 14.62 -32.40
C ALA A 232 16.72 14.52 -32.22
N ALA A 233 16.03 13.78 -33.10
CA ALA A 233 14.59 13.57 -33.01
C ALA A 233 14.20 12.78 -31.73
N ARG A 234 14.96 11.73 -31.39
CA ARG A 234 14.73 10.95 -30.17
C ARG A 234 14.97 11.77 -28.91
N VAL A 235 15.97 12.64 -28.85
CA VAL A 235 16.21 13.54 -27.72
C VAL A 235 15.04 14.52 -27.55
N GLU A 236 14.51 15.09 -28.63
CA GLU A 236 13.37 16.00 -28.59
C GLU A 236 12.10 15.30 -28.08
N LEU A 237 11.80 14.09 -28.57
CA LEU A 237 10.70 13.27 -28.10
C LEU A 237 10.82 12.98 -26.60
N VAL A 238 11.99 12.54 -26.16
CA VAL A 238 12.23 12.16 -24.76
C VAL A 238 12.23 13.36 -23.82
N ALA A 239 12.74 14.51 -24.26
CA ALA A 239 12.62 15.76 -23.51
C ALA A 239 11.12 16.11 -23.27
N THR A 240 10.29 15.95 -24.29
CA THR A 240 8.84 16.16 -24.20
C THR A 240 8.18 15.20 -23.21
N ILE A 241 8.51 13.90 -23.26
CA ILE A 241 8.01 12.89 -22.31
C ILE A 241 8.43 13.24 -20.87
N THR A 242 9.68 13.66 -20.70
CA THR A 242 10.24 13.98 -19.38
C THR A 242 9.55 15.19 -18.76
N VAL A 243 9.32 16.23 -19.55
CA VAL A 243 8.56 17.41 -19.09
C VAL A 243 7.13 17.02 -18.73
N LEU A 244 6.45 16.22 -19.56
CA LEU A 244 5.08 15.78 -19.29
C LEU A 244 4.99 14.88 -18.06
N THR A 245 5.97 13.98 -17.89
CA THR A 245 6.13 13.18 -16.66
C THR A 245 6.26 14.08 -15.43
N GLY A 246 7.09 15.11 -15.51
CA GLY A 246 7.26 16.10 -14.44
C GLY A 246 5.97 16.84 -14.12
N ILE A 247 5.22 17.28 -15.14
CA ILE A 247 3.91 17.94 -14.97
C ILE A 247 2.94 17.01 -14.22
N PHE A 248 2.83 15.74 -14.64
CA PHE A 248 1.97 14.76 -13.93
C PHE A 248 2.38 14.59 -12.47
N GLN A 249 3.65 14.43 -12.19
CA GLN A 249 4.13 14.25 -10.81
C GLN A 249 3.87 15.49 -9.94
N VAL A 250 4.11 16.70 -10.46
CA VAL A 250 3.81 17.95 -9.75
C VAL A 250 2.30 18.08 -9.51
N ALA A 251 1.49 17.86 -10.55
CA ALA A 251 0.03 17.94 -10.44
C ALA A 251 -0.51 16.95 -9.40
N LEU A 252 -0.07 15.69 -9.44
CA LEU A 252 -0.45 14.68 -8.46
C LEU A 252 0.01 15.06 -7.04
N GLY A 253 1.19 15.65 -6.88
CA GLY A 253 1.70 16.12 -5.60
C GLY A 253 0.89 17.28 -5.02
N LEU A 254 0.51 18.26 -5.86
CA LEU A 254 -0.34 19.39 -5.48
C LEU A 254 -1.76 18.94 -5.12
N LEU A 255 -2.32 18.00 -5.84
CA LEU A 255 -3.62 17.39 -5.57
C LEU A 255 -3.58 16.42 -4.38
N GLN A 256 -2.43 16.26 -3.73
CA GLN A 256 -2.21 15.38 -2.58
C GLN A 256 -2.47 13.89 -2.88
N PHE A 257 -2.24 13.45 -4.10
CA PHE A 257 -2.35 12.05 -4.52
C PHE A 257 -1.16 11.16 -4.10
N GLY A 258 -0.29 11.63 -3.22
CA GLY A 258 0.80 10.83 -2.67
C GLY A 258 0.36 9.52 -1.99
N PHE A 259 -0.92 9.39 -1.66
CA PHE A 259 -1.50 8.17 -1.14
C PHE A 259 -1.73 7.09 -2.23
N VAL A 260 -1.78 7.43 -3.51
CA VAL A 260 -2.04 6.46 -4.61
C VAL A 260 -1.03 5.32 -4.60
N VAL A 261 0.22 5.62 -4.20
CA VAL A 261 1.26 4.58 -4.06
C VAL A 261 0.95 3.56 -2.97
N THR A 262 0.06 3.86 -2.02
CA THR A 262 -0.37 2.85 -1.03
C THR A 262 -1.16 1.70 -1.67
N TYR A 263 -1.71 1.90 -2.87
CA TYR A 263 -2.37 0.86 -3.66
C TYR A 263 -1.39 0.02 -4.50
N LEU A 264 -0.15 0.50 -4.67
CA LEU A 264 0.92 -0.31 -5.23
C LEU A 264 1.55 -1.12 -4.10
N SER A 265 1.07 -2.34 -3.92
CA SER A 265 1.57 -3.23 -2.88
C SER A 265 3.05 -3.61 -3.12
N ASP A 266 3.79 -3.89 -2.05
CA ASP A 266 5.19 -4.34 -2.16
C ASP A 266 5.36 -5.54 -3.11
N PRO A 267 4.52 -6.60 -3.07
CA PRO A 267 4.58 -7.70 -4.03
C PRO A 267 4.41 -7.27 -5.48
N LEU A 268 3.51 -6.30 -5.76
CA LEU A 268 3.31 -5.75 -7.10
C LEU A 268 4.59 -5.05 -7.59
N VAL A 269 5.15 -4.13 -6.77
CA VAL A 269 6.37 -3.38 -7.16
C VAL A 269 7.55 -4.33 -7.37
N ARG A 270 7.72 -5.33 -6.53
CA ARG A 270 8.79 -6.34 -6.66
C ARG A 270 8.60 -7.23 -7.88
N GLY A 271 7.41 -7.74 -8.12
CA GLY A 271 7.08 -8.50 -9.33
C GLY A 271 7.35 -7.70 -10.60
N TYR A 272 6.92 -6.44 -10.63
CA TYR A 272 7.14 -5.52 -11.76
C TYR A 272 8.62 -5.24 -12.00
N THR A 273 9.40 -4.91 -10.95
CA THR A 273 10.83 -4.61 -11.10
C THR A 273 11.63 -5.85 -11.50
N THR A 274 11.23 -7.04 -11.05
CA THR A 274 11.85 -8.31 -11.47
C THR A 274 11.58 -8.59 -12.95
N ALA A 275 10.33 -8.42 -13.41
CA ALA A 275 9.99 -8.57 -14.83
C ALA A 275 10.72 -7.54 -15.70
N ALA A 276 10.79 -6.29 -15.25
CA ALA A 276 11.54 -5.24 -15.93
C ALA A 276 13.03 -5.60 -16.05
N SER A 277 13.61 -6.26 -15.02
CA SER A 277 15.00 -6.69 -15.12
C SER A 277 15.24 -7.78 -16.17
N VAL A 278 14.24 -8.63 -16.44
CA VAL A 278 14.29 -9.58 -17.57
C VAL A 278 14.26 -8.84 -18.91
N HIS A 279 13.40 -7.82 -19.04
CA HIS A 279 13.39 -6.96 -20.24
C HIS A 279 14.75 -6.28 -20.47
N VAL A 280 15.34 -5.71 -19.41
CA VAL A 280 16.68 -5.12 -19.48
C VAL A 280 17.73 -6.15 -19.89
N LEU A 281 17.71 -7.34 -19.29
CA LEU A 281 18.64 -8.42 -19.63
C LEU A 281 18.59 -8.75 -21.12
N VAL A 282 17.39 -9.05 -21.62
CA VAL A 282 17.20 -9.42 -23.03
C VAL A 282 17.64 -8.29 -23.98
N SER A 283 17.32 -7.04 -23.66
CA SER A 283 17.74 -5.88 -24.46
C SER A 283 19.27 -5.69 -24.50
N GLN A 284 19.98 -6.09 -23.45
CA GLN A 284 21.45 -5.98 -23.40
C GLN A 284 22.17 -7.13 -24.09
N LEU A 285 21.52 -8.27 -24.32
CA LEU A 285 22.15 -9.40 -25.01
C LEU A 285 22.61 -9.02 -26.41
N LYS A 286 21.92 -8.12 -27.13
CA LYS A 286 22.37 -7.62 -28.43
C LYS A 286 23.76 -6.99 -28.38
N ASN A 287 24.05 -6.21 -27.33
CA ASN A 287 25.33 -5.55 -27.14
C ASN A 287 26.42 -6.51 -26.67
N VAL A 288 26.06 -7.58 -25.96
CA VAL A 288 26.99 -8.64 -25.50
C VAL A 288 27.43 -9.50 -26.69
N PHE A 289 26.49 -9.89 -27.55
CA PHE A 289 26.78 -10.69 -28.74
C PHE A 289 27.26 -9.85 -29.93
N GLY A 290 27.09 -8.52 -29.88
CA GLY A 290 27.48 -7.62 -30.97
C GLY A 290 26.62 -7.79 -32.22
N VAL A 291 25.36 -8.21 -32.08
CA VAL A 291 24.41 -8.43 -33.20
C VAL A 291 23.45 -7.25 -33.33
N SER A 292 23.12 -6.91 -34.59
CA SER A 292 22.06 -5.93 -34.90
C SER A 292 20.71 -6.65 -34.96
N LEU A 293 19.71 -6.13 -34.21
CA LEU A 293 18.36 -6.68 -34.15
C LEU A 293 17.36 -5.72 -34.77
N GLY A 294 16.27 -6.25 -35.30
CA GLY A 294 15.09 -5.47 -35.63
C GLY A 294 14.43 -4.84 -34.38
N GLU A 295 13.78 -3.72 -34.56
CA GLU A 295 13.06 -3.03 -33.48
C GLU A 295 11.64 -3.62 -33.36
N TYR A 296 11.37 -4.33 -32.27
CA TYR A 296 10.05 -4.92 -31.99
C TYR A 296 9.35 -4.16 -30.86
N SER A 297 8.15 -3.68 -31.14
CA SER A 297 7.30 -3.01 -30.16
C SER A 297 5.99 -3.78 -29.92
N GLY A 298 5.28 -3.48 -28.82
CA GLY A 298 3.99 -4.04 -28.46
C GLY A 298 4.03 -5.38 -27.69
N PRO A 299 2.89 -6.05 -27.53
CA PRO A 299 2.79 -7.31 -26.78
C PRO A 299 3.73 -8.39 -27.32
N LEU A 300 4.30 -9.18 -26.43
CA LEU A 300 5.26 -10.27 -26.73
C LEU A 300 6.57 -9.79 -27.41
N SER A 301 6.89 -8.50 -27.41
CA SER A 301 8.13 -7.96 -27.97
C SER A 301 9.37 -8.62 -27.39
N LEU A 302 9.38 -8.88 -26.06
CA LEU A 302 10.45 -9.57 -25.36
C LEU A 302 10.78 -10.93 -26.00
N PHE A 303 9.76 -11.74 -26.24
CA PHE A 303 9.91 -13.08 -26.82
C PHE A 303 10.37 -13.04 -28.26
N LYS A 304 9.82 -12.10 -29.05
CA LYS A 304 10.25 -11.89 -30.45
C LYS A 304 11.72 -11.51 -30.51
N THR A 305 12.14 -10.53 -29.68
CA THR A 305 13.54 -10.12 -29.57
C THR A 305 14.45 -11.25 -29.14
N PHE A 306 14.03 -12.05 -28.15
CA PHE A 306 14.81 -13.20 -27.69
C PHE A 306 14.96 -14.28 -28.76
N ILE A 307 13.90 -14.60 -29.49
CA ILE A 307 13.94 -15.57 -30.61
C ILE A 307 14.86 -15.07 -31.73
N GLU A 308 14.81 -13.76 -32.06
CA GLU A 308 15.68 -13.17 -33.06
C GLU A 308 17.16 -13.23 -32.63
N ILE A 309 17.45 -12.94 -31.35
CA ILE A 309 18.80 -13.11 -30.81
C ILE A 309 19.29 -14.56 -31.01
N CYS A 310 18.45 -15.54 -30.64
CA CYS A 310 18.79 -16.96 -30.83
C CYS A 310 19.04 -17.32 -32.30
N ARG A 311 18.30 -16.71 -33.23
CA ARG A 311 18.48 -16.95 -34.69
C ARG A 311 19.75 -16.31 -35.21
N LYS A 312 20.15 -15.14 -34.68
CA LYS A 312 21.36 -14.41 -35.06
C LYS A 312 22.61 -14.77 -34.27
N LEU A 313 22.54 -15.73 -33.34
CA LEU A 313 23.71 -16.22 -32.61
C LEU A 313 24.89 -16.65 -33.50
N PRO A 314 24.73 -17.25 -34.70
CA PRO A 314 25.86 -17.55 -35.59
C PRO A 314 26.62 -16.31 -36.08
N GLU A 315 25.98 -15.15 -36.11
CA GLU A 315 26.58 -13.86 -36.54
C GLU A 315 27.31 -13.14 -35.39
N THR A 316 27.45 -13.79 -34.23
CA THR A 316 28.04 -13.17 -33.02
C THR A 316 29.48 -12.72 -33.27
N ASN A 317 29.79 -11.47 -32.91
CA ASN A 317 31.15 -10.96 -32.90
C ASN A 317 31.92 -11.52 -31.69
N VAL A 318 32.85 -12.46 -31.95
CA VAL A 318 33.61 -13.14 -30.88
C VAL A 318 34.43 -12.15 -30.03
N GLY A 319 34.98 -11.09 -30.63
CA GLY A 319 35.71 -10.07 -29.90
C GLY A 319 34.83 -9.30 -28.90
N THR A 320 33.64 -8.95 -29.32
CA THR A 320 32.61 -8.30 -28.45
C THR A 320 32.21 -9.21 -27.29
N LEU A 321 31.93 -10.50 -27.58
CA LEU A 321 31.54 -11.47 -26.56
C LEU A 321 32.63 -11.71 -25.53
N VAL A 322 33.89 -11.91 -25.97
CA VAL A 322 35.04 -12.13 -25.06
C VAL A 322 35.25 -10.91 -24.15
N THR A 323 35.20 -9.70 -24.71
CA THR A 323 35.32 -8.46 -23.92
C THR A 323 34.20 -8.34 -22.90
N ALA A 324 32.96 -8.64 -23.26
CA ALA A 324 31.81 -8.63 -22.34
C ALA A 324 31.97 -9.65 -21.22
N ILE A 325 32.36 -10.89 -21.51
CA ILE A 325 32.53 -11.96 -20.52
C ILE A 325 33.63 -11.62 -19.52
N ILE A 326 34.77 -11.16 -20.01
CA ILE A 326 35.92 -10.76 -19.13
C ILE A 326 35.46 -9.65 -18.18
N ALA A 327 34.76 -8.63 -18.70
CA ALA A 327 34.23 -7.54 -17.88
C ALA A 327 33.22 -8.03 -16.86
N MET A 328 32.26 -8.88 -17.27
CA MET A 328 31.24 -9.44 -16.36
C MET A 328 31.88 -10.23 -15.23
N VAL A 329 32.87 -11.09 -15.51
CA VAL A 329 33.54 -11.90 -14.51
C VAL A 329 34.34 -11.00 -13.55
N ALA A 330 35.07 -10.03 -14.07
CA ALA A 330 35.88 -9.11 -13.24
C ALA A 330 34.96 -8.28 -12.29
N ILE A 331 33.91 -7.68 -12.83
CA ILE A 331 32.94 -6.88 -12.05
C ILE A 331 32.25 -7.77 -11.01
N PHE A 332 31.82 -8.98 -11.37
CA PHE A 332 31.17 -9.92 -10.47
C PHE A 332 32.07 -10.28 -9.28
N ILE A 333 33.32 -10.69 -9.55
CA ILE A 333 34.27 -11.09 -8.50
C ILE A 333 34.52 -9.93 -7.54
N VAL A 334 34.78 -8.73 -8.04
CA VAL A 334 35.10 -7.58 -7.16
C VAL A 334 33.85 -7.12 -6.40
N LYS A 335 32.63 -7.18 -6.98
CA LYS A 335 31.42 -6.91 -6.24
C LYS A 335 31.15 -7.92 -5.13
N GLU A 336 31.47 -9.20 -5.35
CA GLU A 336 31.36 -10.21 -4.31
C GLU A 336 32.40 -10.01 -3.20
N LEU A 337 33.65 -9.61 -3.57
CA LEU A 337 34.70 -9.22 -2.62
C LEU A 337 34.26 -7.98 -1.81
N ASN A 338 33.72 -6.95 -2.47
CA ASN A 338 33.21 -5.77 -1.78
C ASN A 338 32.11 -6.16 -0.76
N HIS A 339 31.22 -7.08 -1.13
CA HIS A 339 30.17 -7.56 -0.21
C HIS A 339 30.78 -8.36 0.97
N LYS A 340 31.72 -9.25 0.71
CA LYS A 340 32.37 -10.09 1.73
C LYS A 340 33.26 -9.29 2.69
N PHE A 341 33.94 -8.27 2.19
CA PHE A 341 34.87 -7.43 2.97
C PHE A 341 34.28 -6.07 3.35
N ALA A 342 32.96 -5.89 3.23
CA ALA A 342 32.28 -4.62 3.53
C ALA A 342 32.61 -4.05 4.93
N ALA A 343 32.83 -4.92 5.93
CA ALA A 343 33.21 -4.49 7.29
C ALA A 343 34.69 -4.04 7.44
N LYS A 344 35.57 -4.38 6.47
CA LYS A 344 37.02 -4.07 6.52
C LYS A 344 37.40 -2.93 5.59
N LEU A 345 36.62 -2.68 4.55
CA LEU A 345 36.88 -1.64 3.57
C LEU A 345 36.23 -0.33 3.99
N PRO A 346 36.94 0.78 4.12
CA PRO A 346 36.36 2.08 4.43
C PRO A 346 35.47 2.60 3.30
N MET A 347 35.70 2.17 2.06
CA MET A 347 34.90 2.50 0.88
C MET A 347 34.88 1.30 -0.08
N PRO A 348 33.75 0.99 -0.72
CA PRO A 348 33.69 -0.08 -1.72
C PRO A 348 34.55 0.26 -2.93
N ILE A 349 35.27 -0.72 -3.46
CA ILE A 349 36.08 -0.56 -4.65
C ILE A 349 35.19 -0.20 -5.85
N PRO A 350 35.42 0.94 -6.55
CA PRO A 350 34.59 1.38 -7.67
C PRO A 350 34.93 0.60 -8.95
N ILE A 351 34.68 -0.69 -8.96
CA ILE A 351 35.09 -1.59 -10.04
C ILE A 351 34.48 -1.20 -11.39
N GLU A 352 33.25 -0.66 -11.40
CA GLU A 352 32.61 -0.22 -12.62
C GLU A 352 33.41 0.88 -13.33
N LEU A 353 33.89 1.88 -12.59
CA LEU A 353 34.74 2.93 -13.13
C LEU A 353 36.12 2.39 -13.57
N ILE A 354 36.72 1.55 -12.74
CA ILE A 354 38.04 0.93 -13.05
C ILE A 354 37.95 0.13 -14.35
N THR A 355 36.87 -0.66 -14.51
CA THR A 355 36.62 -1.44 -15.74
C THR A 355 36.48 -0.52 -16.96
N ILE A 356 35.75 0.59 -16.83
CA ILE A 356 35.61 1.56 -17.92
C ILE A 356 36.96 2.16 -18.31
N ILE A 357 37.74 2.63 -17.35
CA ILE A 357 39.07 3.25 -17.62
C ILE A 357 40.00 2.25 -18.30
N ILE A 358 40.12 1.06 -17.77
CA ILE A 358 40.99 0.00 -18.30
C ILE A 358 40.53 -0.41 -19.71
N SER A 359 39.23 -0.66 -19.88
CA SER A 359 38.71 -1.10 -21.19
C SER A 359 38.80 -0.02 -22.26
N THR A 360 38.60 1.26 -21.89
CA THR A 360 38.79 2.39 -22.82
C THR A 360 40.25 2.51 -23.21
N GLY A 361 41.19 2.39 -22.26
CA GLY A 361 42.64 2.42 -22.53
C GLY A 361 43.08 1.28 -23.46
N ILE A 362 42.57 0.05 -23.23
CA ILE A 362 42.85 -1.10 -24.09
C ILE A 362 42.22 -0.87 -25.48
N SER A 363 40.99 -0.38 -25.56
CA SER A 363 40.28 -0.14 -26.80
C SER A 363 41.01 0.91 -27.67
N TYR A 364 41.48 1.99 -27.05
CA TYR A 364 42.30 3.01 -27.71
C TYR A 364 43.65 2.44 -28.18
N GLY A 365 44.39 1.75 -27.30
CA GLY A 365 45.74 1.26 -27.64
C GLY A 365 45.77 0.15 -28.70
N VAL A 366 44.76 -0.74 -28.70
CA VAL A 366 44.66 -1.87 -29.66
C VAL A 366 43.84 -1.50 -30.89
N ASN A 367 43.08 -0.42 -30.85
CA ASN A 367 42.06 0.00 -31.84
C ASN A 367 41.04 -1.10 -32.13
N LEU A 368 40.33 -1.51 -31.06
CA LEU A 368 39.40 -2.65 -31.08
C LEU A 368 38.27 -2.44 -32.10
N SER A 369 37.84 -1.21 -32.35
CA SER A 369 36.77 -0.90 -33.31
C SER A 369 37.21 -1.23 -34.72
N ALA A 370 38.39 -0.78 -35.17
CA ALA A 370 38.88 -0.99 -36.54
C ALA A 370 39.36 -2.44 -36.78
N LYS A 371 40.01 -3.09 -35.77
CA LYS A 371 40.56 -4.43 -35.96
C LYS A 371 39.58 -5.55 -35.77
N PHE A 372 38.61 -5.39 -34.86
CA PHE A 372 37.68 -6.46 -34.47
C PHE A 372 36.21 -6.09 -34.68
N GLY A 373 35.90 -4.92 -35.25
CA GLY A 373 34.53 -4.49 -35.50
C GLY A 373 33.70 -4.30 -34.23
N ILE A 374 34.35 -4.00 -33.07
CA ILE A 374 33.63 -3.80 -31.81
C ILE A 374 32.98 -2.42 -31.78
N SER A 375 31.70 -2.36 -31.53
CA SER A 375 30.96 -1.11 -31.40
C SER A 375 31.39 -0.31 -30.18
N VAL A 376 31.81 0.95 -30.39
CA VAL A 376 32.20 1.90 -29.33
C VAL A 376 31.12 2.96 -29.11
N VAL A 377 31.23 3.67 -27.99
CA VAL A 377 30.26 4.71 -27.59
C VAL A 377 30.23 5.89 -28.56
N GLY A 378 31.39 6.24 -29.15
CA GLY A 378 31.52 7.36 -30.07
C GLY A 378 31.76 8.70 -29.38
N ASN A 379 31.67 9.79 -30.13
CA ASN A 379 32.01 11.11 -29.63
C ASN A 379 30.96 11.59 -28.58
N ILE A 380 31.45 11.98 -27.40
CA ILE A 380 30.67 12.60 -26.35
C ILE A 380 30.98 14.10 -26.36
N PRO A 381 30.08 14.96 -26.80
CA PRO A 381 30.35 16.39 -26.86
C PRO A 381 30.56 16.95 -25.46
N SER A 382 31.61 17.74 -25.30
CA SER A 382 31.96 18.42 -24.05
C SER A 382 31.07 19.66 -23.83
N GLY A 383 30.75 19.94 -22.56
CA GLY A 383 30.01 21.13 -22.15
C GLY A 383 28.51 20.92 -21.98
N LEU A 384 27.85 21.94 -21.47
CA LEU A 384 26.42 21.96 -21.23
C LEU A 384 25.72 22.57 -22.45
N LYS A 385 24.75 21.85 -23.03
CA LYS A 385 23.91 22.36 -24.11
C LYS A 385 22.89 23.37 -23.59
N PRO A 386 22.48 24.38 -24.39
CA PRO A 386 21.42 25.31 -24.01
C PRO A 386 20.09 24.56 -23.84
N PRO A 387 19.15 25.10 -23.03
CA PRO A 387 17.85 24.52 -22.86
C PRO A 387 17.06 24.46 -24.18
N VAL A 388 16.32 23.35 -24.39
CA VAL A 388 15.50 23.11 -25.57
C VAL A 388 14.03 23.13 -25.17
N VAL A 389 13.19 23.77 -25.97
CA VAL A 389 11.73 23.77 -25.75
C VAL A 389 11.16 22.43 -26.23
N PRO A 390 10.36 21.74 -25.40
CA PRO A 390 9.70 20.50 -25.80
C PRO A 390 8.73 20.68 -26.95
N ASN A 391 8.62 19.70 -27.85
CA ASN A 391 7.69 19.72 -28.93
C ASN A 391 6.29 19.25 -28.52
N PHE A 392 5.34 20.18 -28.47
CA PHE A 392 3.97 19.91 -28.04
C PHE A 392 3.17 18.99 -28.96
N SER A 393 3.61 18.79 -30.24
CA SER A 393 2.93 17.91 -31.19
C SER A 393 2.90 16.45 -30.75
N TYR A 394 3.90 16.03 -29.97
CA TYR A 394 3.96 14.65 -29.42
C TYR A 394 3.07 14.41 -28.22
N PHE A 395 2.53 15.44 -27.56
CA PHE A 395 1.80 15.30 -26.30
C PHE A 395 0.66 14.27 -26.36
N GLY A 396 -0.15 14.31 -27.41
CA GLY A 396 -1.29 13.39 -27.58
C GLY A 396 -0.87 11.92 -27.67
N GLN A 397 0.29 11.65 -28.24
CA GLN A 397 0.78 10.28 -28.47
C GLN A 397 1.47 9.69 -27.23
N VAL A 398 2.09 10.53 -26.40
CA VAL A 398 2.94 10.10 -25.27
C VAL A 398 2.30 10.25 -23.90
N VAL A 399 1.09 10.82 -23.80
CA VAL A 399 0.39 11.10 -22.54
C VAL A 399 0.27 9.85 -21.64
N GLY A 400 -0.14 8.72 -22.19
CA GLY A 400 -0.30 7.48 -21.43
C GLY A 400 1.03 6.95 -20.88
N ASN A 401 2.05 6.99 -21.70
CA ASN A 401 3.39 6.49 -21.34
C ASN A 401 4.07 7.43 -20.34
N ALA A 402 3.92 8.74 -20.48
CA ALA A 402 4.43 9.72 -19.54
C ALA A 402 3.76 9.57 -18.15
N PHE A 403 2.45 9.28 -18.14
CA PHE A 403 1.74 8.99 -16.90
C PHE A 403 2.23 7.68 -16.25
N ALA A 404 2.42 6.62 -17.03
CA ALA A 404 2.98 5.36 -16.52
C ALA A 404 4.38 5.55 -15.91
N ILE A 405 5.26 6.27 -16.63
CA ILE A 405 6.61 6.63 -16.14
C ILE A 405 6.53 7.46 -14.86
N ALA A 406 5.61 8.42 -14.78
CA ALA A 406 5.40 9.26 -13.59
C ALA A 406 5.06 8.41 -12.35
N VAL A 407 4.14 7.46 -12.51
CA VAL A 407 3.69 6.58 -11.41
C VAL A 407 4.79 5.60 -11.00
N VAL A 408 5.43 4.91 -11.98
CA VAL A 408 6.52 3.96 -11.70
C VAL A 408 7.70 4.64 -11.02
N GLY A 409 8.16 5.75 -11.57
CA GLY A 409 9.30 6.49 -11.04
C GLY A 409 9.08 6.94 -9.61
N TYR A 410 7.88 7.44 -9.33
CA TYR A 410 7.51 7.85 -7.98
C TYR A 410 7.37 6.66 -7.03
N ALA A 411 6.74 5.55 -7.45
CA ALA A 411 6.55 4.37 -6.62
C ALA A 411 7.87 3.82 -6.10
N ILE A 412 8.88 3.72 -6.96
CA ILE A 412 10.23 3.27 -6.60
C ILE A 412 10.89 4.26 -5.64
N CYS A 413 10.82 5.56 -5.95
CA CYS A 413 11.43 6.61 -5.14
C CYS A 413 10.88 6.63 -3.71
N ILE A 414 9.55 6.62 -3.55
CA ILE A 414 8.90 6.69 -2.24
C ILE A 414 9.07 5.38 -1.44
N SER A 415 9.06 4.22 -2.10
CA SER A 415 9.30 2.93 -1.45
C SER A 415 10.68 2.88 -0.82
N LEU A 416 11.72 3.26 -1.57
CA LEU A 416 13.09 3.37 -1.06
C LEU A 416 13.20 4.42 0.04
N GLY A 417 12.61 5.60 -0.16
CA GLY A 417 12.62 6.68 0.83
C GLY A 417 12.00 6.26 2.16
N LYS A 418 10.90 5.51 2.14
CA LYS A 418 10.26 4.97 3.35
C LYS A 418 11.12 3.92 4.05
N ILE A 419 11.78 3.02 3.30
CA ILE A 419 12.67 2.00 3.86
C ILE A 419 13.81 2.67 4.63
N PHE A 420 14.50 3.64 4.02
CA PHE A 420 15.60 4.36 4.69
C PHE A 420 15.09 5.25 5.84
N ALA A 421 13.91 5.87 5.69
CA ALA A 421 13.31 6.66 6.75
C ALA A 421 13.00 5.84 8.00
N LEU A 422 12.46 4.62 7.83
CA LEU A 422 12.23 3.68 8.93
C LEU A 422 13.54 3.21 9.57
N LYS A 423 14.58 2.91 8.76
CA LYS A 423 15.87 2.44 9.24
C LYS A 423 16.61 3.52 10.05
N HIS A 424 16.54 4.79 9.64
CA HIS A 424 17.27 5.91 10.24
C HIS A 424 16.41 6.85 11.10
N GLY A 425 15.14 6.50 11.35
CA GLY A 425 14.28 7.23 12.28
C GLY A 425 13.86 8.65 11.83
N TYR A 426 13.77 8.93 10.51
CA TYR A 426 13.25 10.19 10.01
C TYR A 426 11.92 10.00 9.24
N LYS A 427 11.26 11.09 8.85
CA LYS A 427 9.99 11.06 8.13
C LYS A 427 10.16 11.62 6.72
N VAL A 428 9.53 10.94 5.76
CA VAL A 428 9.45 11.37 4.35
C VAL A 428 8.01 11.79 4.07
N ASP A 429 7.83 12.96 3.44
CA ASP A 429 6.52 13.44 3.00
C ASP A 429 6.25 12.96 1.56
N SER A 430 5.27 12.04 1.40
CA SER A 430 4.94 11.43 0.11
C SER A 430 4.51 12.45 -0.95
N ASN A 431 3.79 13.51 -0.57
CA ASN A 431 3.37 14.54 -1.54
C ASN A 431 4.52 15.45 -1.94
N GLN A 432 5.39 15.79 -0.98
CA GLN A 432 6.57 16.59 -1.28
C GLN A 432 7.58 15.82 -2.15
N GLU A 433 7.71 14.51 -1.98
CA GLU A 433 8.53 13.66 -2.85
C GLU A 433 8.02 13.63 -4.30
N LEU A 434 6.69 13.59 -4.50
CA LEU A 434 6.09 13.74 -5.82
C LEU A 434 6.45 15.09 -6.47
N ILE A 435 6.32 16.17 -5.72
CA ILE A 435 6.66 17.52 -6.21
C ILE A 435 8.17 17.60 -6.50
N ALA A 436 9.01 17.05 -5.62
CA ALA A 436 10.46 17.07 -5.79
C ALA A 436 10.90 16.33 -7.06
N LEU A 437 10.44 15.08 -7.22
CA LEU A 437 10.74 14.27 -8.40
C LEU A 437 10.17 14.91 -9.68
N GLY A 438 8.93 15.44 -9.58
CA GLY A 438 8.27 16.13 -10.67
C GLY A 438 9.01 17.38 -11.14
N LEU A 439 9.49 18.21 -10.22
CA LEU A 439 10.29 19.38 -10.56
C LEU A 439 11.66 19.01 -11.15
N CYS A 440 12.27 17.92 -10.65
CA CYS A 440 13.52 17.40 -11.23
C CYS A 440 13.32 16.95 -12.67
N ASN A 441 12.22 16.24 -12.97
CA ASN A 441 11.90 15.80 -14.33
C ASN A 441 11.46 16.99 -15.19
N PHE A 442 10.60 17.87 -14.70
CA PHE A 442 10.12 19.02 -15.43
C PHE A 442 11.26 19.93 -15.89
N LEU A 443 12.12 20.35 -14.95
CA LEU A 443 13.26 21.20 -15.27
C LEU A 443 14.32 20.44 -16.07
N GLY A 444 14.58 19.16 -15.73
CA GLY A 444 15.55 18.33 -16.44
C GLY A 444 15.21 18.14 -17.92
N GLY A 445 13.92 18.01 -18.26
CA GLY A 445 13.49 17.84 -19.66
C GLY A 445 13.90 19.00 -20.57
N PHE A 446 13.95 20.24 -20.08
CA PHE A 446 14.46 21.38 -20.87
C PHE A 446 15.98 21.29 -21.14
N PHE A 447 16.73 20.57 -20.30
CA PHE A 447 18.17 20.37 -20.45
C PHE A 447 18.52 19.02 -21.08
N GLN A 448 17.66 18.47 -21.91
CA GLN A 448 17.84 17.21 -22.61
C GLN A 448 18.07 15.98 -21.70
N CYS A 449 17.58 16.06 -20.47
CA CYS A 449 17.54 14.91 -19.59
C CYS A 449 16.37 13.99 -19.95
N PHE A 450 16.53 12.71 -19.74
CA PHE A 450 15.40 11.78 -19.74
C PHE A 450 14.87 11.57 -18.31
N ALA A 451 13.63 11.04 -18.21
CA ALA A 451 12.95 10.86 -16.94
C ALA A 451 13.76 9.99 -15.96
N ILE A 452 13.84 10.46 -14.72
CA ILE A 452 14.67 9.85 -13.67
C ILE A 452 13.84 9.28 -12.53
N SER A 453 14.47 8.40 -11.75
CA SER A 453 13.95 7.89 -10.49
C SER A 453 15.10 7.57 -9.53
N CYS A 454 14.80 6.91 -8.41
CA CYS A 454 15.81 6.47 -7.44
C CYS A 454 16.41 5.12 -7.82
N SER A 455 17.71 4.95 -7.58
CA SER A 455 18.38 3.66 -7.73
C SER A 455 18.69 3.04 -6.36
N MET A 456 18.24 1.81 -6.14
CA MET A 456 18.51 1.08 -4.90
C MET A 456 20.00 0.85 -4.69
N SER A 457 20.76 0.49 -5.74
CA SER A 457 22.19 0.23 -5.64
C SER A 457 22.99 1.47 -5.23
N ARG A 458 22.70 2.62 -5.84
CA ARG A 458 23.35 3.89 -5.49
C ARG A 458 22.96 4.36 -4.09
N SER A 459 21.66 4.26 -3.72
CA SER A 459 21.20 4.66 -2.40
C SER A 459 21.80 3.81 -1.29
N LEU A 460 21.98 2.50 -1.50
CA LEU A 460 22.68 1.63 -0.55
C LEU A 460 24.16 1.98 -0.42
N VAL A 461 24.82 2.35 -1.50
CA VAL A 461 26.22 2.83 -1.44
C VAL A 461 26.27 4.17 -0.71
N GLN A 462 25.37 5.10 -0.99
CA GLN A 462 25.28 6.37 -0.27
C GLN A 462 25.15 6.15 1.24
N GLU A 463 24.29 5.24 1.67
CA GLU A 463 24.10 4.87 3.07
C GLU A 463 25.35 4.19 3.67
N SER A 464 25.89 3.17 2.99
CA SER A 464 26.99 2.35 3.52
C SER A 464 28.31 3.10 3.62
N THR A 465 28.51 4.14 2.81
CA THR A 465 29.70 5.02 2.85
C THR A 465 29.56 6.20 3.81
N GLY A 466 28.47 6.22 4.61
CA GLY A 466 28.29 7.21 5.67
C GLY A 466 27.58 8.49 5.23
N GLY A 467 26.91 8.50 4.05
CA GLY A 467 26.09 9.63 3.61
C GLY A 467 24.82 9.75 4.47
N ASN A 468 24.67 10.89 5.12
CA ASN A 468 23.55 11.17 6.03
C ASN A 468 22.61 12.27 5.52
N SER A 469 22.95 12.91 4.40
CA SER A 469 22.15 13.99 3.82
C SER A 469 22.28 14.07 2.30
N GLN A 470 21.46 14.93 1.69
CA GLN A 470 21.51 15.21 0.25
C GLN A 470 22.72 16.09 -0.16
N VAL A 471 23.57 16.52 0.78
CA VAL A 471 24.89 17.11 0.45
C VAL A 471 25.72 16.10 -0.37
N ALA A 472 25.64 14.81 -0.06
CA ALA A 472 26.25 13.76 -0.87
C ALA A 472 25.76 13.80 -2.34
N GLY A 473 24.46 14.05 -2.57
CA GLY A 473 23.91 14.21 -3.92
C GLY A 473 24.50 15.42 -4.66
N VAL A 474 24.66 16.56 -3.97
CA VAL A 474 25.32 17.73 -4.58
C VAL A 474 26.76 17.42 -4.97
N ILE A 475 27.51 16.77 -4.11
CA ILE A 475 28.92 16.41 -4.42
C ILE A 475 28.96 15.43 -5.59
N ALA A 476 28.05 14.43 -5.62
CA ALA A 476 27.94 13.50 -6.74
C ALA A 476 27.64 14.23 -8.06
N SER A 477 26.72 15.20 -8.04
CA SER A 477 26.40 16.00 -9.22
C SER A 477 27.59 16.84 -9.69
N LEU A 478 28.40 17.41 -8.77
CA LEU A 478 29.60 18.15 -9.12
C LEU A 478 30.67 17.25 -9.77
N VAL A 479 30.82 16.01 -9.32
CA VAL A 479 31.71 15.02 -9.97
C VAL A 479 31.31 14.78 -11.41
N ILE A 480 29.98 14.62 -11.64
CA ILE A 480 29.44 14.45 -13.00
C ILE A 480 29.60 15.74 -13.84
N LEU A 481 29.44 16.92 -13.25
CA LEU A 481 29.68 18.17 -13.95
C LEU A 481 31.12 18.26 -14.47
N VAL A 482 32.12 17.95 -13.64
CA VAL A 482 33.52 17.91 -14.05
C VAL A 482 33.73 16.91 -15.19
N THR A 483 33.06 15.77 -15.14
CA THR A 483 33.07 14.76 -16.20
C THR A 483 32.52 15.31 -17.53
N ILE A 484 31.38 16.00 -17.49
CA ILE A 484 30.72 16.62 -18.68
C ILE A 484 31.64 17.66 -19.31
N LEU A 485 32.32 18.47 -18.50
CA LEU A 485 33.15 19.59 -19.00
C LEU A 485 34.49 19.17 -19.60
N LYS A 486 35.12 18.10 -19.09
CA LYS A 486 36.52 17.76 -19.43
C LYS A 486 36.81 16.29 -19.69
N ILE A 487 36.12 15.37 -19.00
CA ILE A 487 36.50 13.95 -18.98
C ILE A 487 35.68 13.16 -20.02
N GLY A 488 34.52 13.68 -20.49
CA GLY A 488 33.61 12.97 -21.38
C GLY A 488 34.28 12.47 -22.66
N GLU A 489 35.16 13.25 -23.27
CA GLU A 489 35.88 12.89 -24.49
C GLU A 489 36.78 11.64 -24.35
N LEU A 490 37.25 11.38 -23.15
CA LEU A 490 38.09 10.19 -22.89
C LEU A 490 37.33 8.87 -23.05
N PHE A 491 36.02 8.88 -22.98
CA PHE A 491 35.18 7.68 -23.13
C PHE A 491 34.71 7.41 -24.57
N ARG A 492 35.24 8.14 -25.56
CA ARG A 492 34.91 7.96 -26.99
C ARG A 492 35.13 6.53 -27.46
N ASP A 493 36.24 5.90 -27.07
CA ASP A 493 36.63 4.57 -27.52
C ASP A 493 36.13 3.45 -26.59
N LEU A 494 35.21 3.75 -25.65
CA LEU A 494 34.64 2.78 -24.74
C LEU A 494 33.75 1.78 -25.48
N PRO A 495 33.99 0.45 -25.39
CA PRO A 495 33.14 -0.56 -26.01
C PRO A 495 31.74 -0.59 -25.38
N LYS A 496 30.68 -0.61 -26.21
CA LYS A 496 29.27 -0.75 -25.74
C LYS A 496 29.06 -2.05 -24.97
N ALA A 497 29.79 -3.10 -25.27
CA ALA A 497 29.80 -4.39 -24.58
C ALA A 497 30.14 -4.28 -23.09
N ILE A 498 31.04 -3.37 -22.72
CA ILE A 498 31.41 -3.12 -21.31
C ILE A 498 30.24 -2.50 -20.53
N LEU A 499 29.55 -1.55 -21.15
CA LEU A 499 28.36 -0.94 -20.54
C LEU A 499 27.25 -1.97 -20.36
N ALA A 500 27.04 -2.85 -21.36
CA ALA A 500 26.09 -3.96 -21.24
C ALA A 500 26.47 -4.92 -20.10
N ALA A 501 27.75 -5.25 -19.95
CA ALA A 501 28.25 -6.09 -18.85
C ALA A 501 27.97 -5.44 -17.48
N ILE A 502 28.20 -4.15 -17.34
CA ILE A 502 27.89 -3.39 -16.12
C ILE A 502 26.40 -3.44 -15.80
N ILE A 503 25.52 -3.22 -16.81
CA ILE A 503 24.07 -3.28 -16.63
C ILE A 503 23.67 -4.67 -16.14
N ILE A 504 24.09 -5.73 -16.82
CA ILE A 504 23.71 -7.12 -16.51
C ILE A 504 24.11 -7.49 -15.06
N ILE A 505 25.32 -7.16 -14.65
CA ILE A 505 25.76 -7.43 -13.28
C ILE A 505 24.96 -6.63 -12.23
N ASN A 506 24.51 -5.42 -12.59
CA ASN A 506 23.67 -4.61 -11.70
C ASN A 506 22.26 -5.17 -11.52
N LEU A 507 21.75 -5.98 -12.45
CA LEU A 507 20.45 -6.64 -12.34
C LEU A 507 20.43 -7.72 -11.25
N LYS A 508 21.59 -8.24 -10.79
CA LYS A 508 21.67 -9.26 -9.72
C LYS A 508 20.81 -8.90 -8.49
N GLY A 509 20.80 -7.63 -8.10
CA GLY A 509 19.99 -7.14 -6.98
C GLY A 509 18.49 -7.27 -7.21
N MET A 510 18.03 -7.06 -8.44
CA MET A 510 16.62 -7.18 -8.82
C MET A 510 16.20 -8.65 -8.93
N PHE A 511 17.03 -9.50 -9.51
CA PHE A 511 16.78 -10.95 -9.55
C PHE A 511 16.77 -11.62 -8.17
N LYS A 512 17.45 -11.07 -7.17
CA LYS A 512 17.40 -11.56 -5.80
C LYS A 512 15.97 -11.55 -5.22
N GLN A 513 15.07 -10.75 -5.79
CA GLN A 513 13.65 -10.69 -5.38
C GLN A 513 12.88 -12.00 -5.69
N PHE A 514 13.39 -12.90 -6.54
CA PHE A 514 12.83 -14.26 -6.67
C PHE A 514 12.89 -15.06 -5.36
N ALA A 515 13.83 -14.74 -4.48
CA ALA A 515 13.91 -15.37 -3.17
C ALA A 515 12.75 -15.01 -2.22
N ASP A 516 11.94 -14.01 -2.56
CA ASP A 516 10.74 -13.64 -1.79
C ASP A 516 9.58 -14.61 -2.01
N LEU A 517 9.54 -15.36 -3.14
CA LEU A 517 8.45 -16.28 -3.49
C LEU A 517 8.17 -17.34 -2.42
N PRO A 518 9.18 -18.08 -1.88
CA PRO A 518 8.93 -19.04 -0.82
C PRO A 518 8.38 -18.41 0.47
N MET A 519 8.80 -17.18 0.79
CA MET A 519 8.31 -16.45 1.94
C MET A 519 6.85 -16.03 1.74
N LEU A 520 6.50 -15.49 0.56
CA LEU A 520 5.13 -15.11 0.22
C LEU A 520 4.19 -16.32 0.19
N TRP A 521 4.65 -17.48 -0.29
CA TRP A 521 3.87 -18.72 -0.27
C TRP A 521 3.46 -19.13 1.15
N LYS A 522 4.36 -18.98 2.12
CA LYS A 522 4.10 -19.32 3.51
C LYS A 522 3.28 -18.23 4.25
N SER A 523 3.50 -16.97 3.90
CA SER A 523 2.89 -15.84 4.59
C SER A 523 1.49 -15.51 4.06
N ASN A 524 1.37 -15.23 2.75
CA ASN A 524 0.11 -14.81 2.14
C ASN A 524 0.02 -15.21 0.67
N ARG A 525 -0.83 -16.18 0.38
CA ARG A 525 -1.02 -16.69 -1.00
C ARG A 525 -1.58 -15.64 -1.97
N VAL A 526 -2.36 -14.67 -1.48
CA VAL A 526 -2.91 -13.62 -2.34
C VAL A 526 -1.80 -12.66 -2.79
N ASP A 527 -0.88 -12.30 -1.89
CA ASP A 527 0.26 -11.46 -2.21
C ASP A 527 1.21 -12.16 -3.20
N LEU A 528 1.36 -13.48 -3.07
CA LEU A 528 2.07 -14.29 -4.06
C LEU A 528 1.38 -14.25 -5.43
N MET A 529 0.06 -14.38 -5.49
CA MET A 529 -0.68 -14.28 -6.76
C MET A 529 -0.50 -12.91 -7.40
N VAL A 530 -0.55 -11.83 -6.61
CA VAL A 530 -0.29 -10.47 -7.10
C VAL A 530 1.12 -10.39 -7.69
N TRP A 531 2.13 -10.93 -7.01
CA TRP A 531 3.51 -10.96 -7.51
C TRP A 531 3.64 -11.72 -8.84
N ILE A 532 3.08 -12.95 -8.91
CA ILE A 532 3.15 -13.80 -10.12
C ILE A 532 2.40 -13.17 -11.29
N VAL A 533 1.17 -12.70 -11.07
CA VAL A 533 0.36 -12.08 -12.13
C VAL A 533 1.04 -10.81 -12.64
N THR A 534 1.60 -10.00 -11.75
CA THR A 534 2.36 -8.82 -12.13
C THR A 534 3.58 -9.17 -12.99
N PHE A 535 4.36 -10.16 -12.55
CA PHE A 535 5.53 -10.63 -13.27
C PHE A 535 5.17 -11.12 -14.68
N VAL A 536 4.17 -12.00 -14.77
CA VAL A 536 3.74 -12.58 -16.07
C VAL A 536 3.09 -11.53 -16.97
N ALA A 537 2.22 -10.68 -16.43
CA ALA A 537 1.58 -9.61 -17.22
C ALA A 537 2.62 -8.65 -17.79
N THR A 538 3.63 -8.26 -17.01
CA THR A 538 4.69 -7.37 -17.47
C THR A 538 5.56 -8.03 -18.54
N LEU A 539 5.85 -9.32 -18.46
CA LEU A 539 6.61 -10.03 -19.50
C LEU A 539 5.84 -10.19 -20.80
N LEU A 540 4.51 -10.42 -20.73
CA LEU A 540 3.68 -10.67 -21.90
C LEU A 540 3.20 -9.40 -22.59
N LEU A 541 2.79 -8.38 -21.83
CA LEU A 541 2.10 -7.19 -22.31
C LEU A 541 3.02 -5.96 -22.46
N ASN A 542 4.31 -6.11 -22.20
CA ASN A 542 5.26 -5.02 -22.04
C ASN A 542 5.12 -4.26 -20.69
N LEU A 543 6.09 -3.36 -20.44
CA LEU A 543 6.21 -2.64 -19.17
C LEU A 543 5.01 -1.72 -18.89
N ASP A 544 4.49 -1.04 -19.91
CA ASP A 544 3.44 -0.04 -19.78
C ASP A 544 2.08 -0.67 -19.48
N ILE A 545 1.61 -1.52 -20.39
CA ILE A 545 0.33 -2.21 -20.28
C ILE A 545 0.36 -3.22 -19.14
N GLY A 546 1.50 -3.89 -18.94
CA GLY A 546 1.72 -4.84 -17.87
C GLY A 546 1.56 -4.21 -16.48
N LEU A 547 2.04 -2.97 -16.28
CA LEU A 547 1.79 -2.24 -15.04
C LEU A 547 0.31 -1.95 -14.84
N GLY A 548 -0.39 -1.45 -15.87
CA GLY A 548 -1.82 -1.17 -15.80
C GLY A 548 -2.63 -2.40 -15.44
N ALA A 549 -2.36 -3.54 -16.09
CA ALA A 549 -2.99 -4.82 -15.79
C ALA A 549 -2.70 -5.28 -14.34
N SER A 550 -1.47 -5.09 -13.87
CA SER A 550 -1.04 -5.46 -12.52
C SER A 550 -1.74 -4.64 -11.44
N VAL A 551 -1.87 -3.33 -11.66
CA VAL A 551 -2.59 -2.43 -10.75
C VAL A 551 -4.08 -2.80 -10.72
N ALA A 552 -4.69 -3.04 -11.89
CA ALA A 552 -6.07 -3.47 -11.98
C ALA A 552 -6.29 -4.81 -11.23
N PHE A 553 -5.39 -5.78 -11.40
CA PHE A 553 -5.45 -7.04 -10.67
C PHE A 553 -5.26 -6.84 -9.16
N GLY A 554 -4.30 -6.01 -8.75
CA GLY A 554 -4.08 -5.66 -7.34
C GLY A 554 -5.34 -5.08 -6.69
N LEU A 555 -6.00 -4.12 -7.34
CA LEU A 555 -7.27 -3.55 -6.89
C LEU A 555 -8.38 -4.60 -6.84
N LEU A 556 -8.44 -5.48 -7.84
CA LEU A 556 -9.42 -6.58 -7.89
C LEU A 556 -9.26 -7.53 -6.70
N THR A 557 -8.04 -7.84 -6.29
CA THR A 557 -7.81 -8.67 -5.08
C THR A 557 -8.33 -8.00 -3.82
N VAL A 558 -8.22 -6.67 -3.69
CA VAL A 558 -8.78 -5.93 -2.56
C VAL A 558 -10.30 -5.98 -2.59
N ILE A 559 -10.91 -5.79 -3.77
CA ILE A 559 -12.36 -5.89 -3.96
C ILE A 559 -12.87 -7.27 -3.52
N PHE A 560 -12.27 -8.36 -4.01
CA PHE A 560 -12.68 -9.71 -3.63
C PHE A 560 -12.52 -9.99 -2.13
N ARG A 561 -11.42 -9.53 -1.52
CA ARG A 561 -11.19 -9.71 -0.06
C ARG A 561 -12.19 -8.95 0.80
N THR A 562 -12.69 -7.82 0.34
CA THR A 562 -13.69 -7.02 1.06
C THR A 562 -15.12 -7.48 0.77
N GLN A 563 -15.38 -8.03 -0.42
CA GLN A 563 -16.69 -8.52 -0.83
C GLN A 563 -17.05 -9.86 -0.17
N LEU A 564 -16.05 -10.73 0.05
CA LEU A 564 -16.23 -12.06 0.64
C LEU A 564 -15.58 -12.12 2.04
N PRO A 565 -16.14 -11.42 3.05
CA PRO A 565 -15.63 -11.49 4.40
C PRO A 565 -15.92 -12.85 5.04
N HIS A 566 -15.15 -13.18 6.07
CA HIS A 566 -15.45 -14.33 6.91
C HIS A 566 -16.61 -13.99 7.85
N TYR A 567 -17.61 -14.89 7.92
CA TYR A 567 -18.74 -14.78 8.81
C TYR A 567 -18.65 -15.82 9.91
N SER A 568 -18.82 -15.42 11.17
CA SER A 568 -18.70 -16.28 12.33
C SER A 568 -19.91 -16.21 13.26
N ILE A 569 -20.22 -17.34 13.89
CA ILE A 569 -21.12 -17.41 15.04
C ILE A 569 -20.23 -17.40 16.29
N LEU A 570 -20.53 -16.47 17.20
CA LEU A 570 -19.77 -16.33 18.43
C LEU A 570 -20.42 -17.11 19.56
N GLY A 571 -19.60 -17.79 20.35
CA GLY A 571 -19.96 -18.43 21.61
C GLY A 571 -19.26 -17.79 22.79
N ARG A 572 -19.86 -17.91 23.97
CA ARG A 572 -19.31 -17.45 25.23
C ARG A 572 -18.28 -18.46 25.74
N ILE A 573 -17.13 -17.98 26.19
CA ILE A 573 -16.18 -18.79 26.97
C ILE A 573 -16.69 -18.86 28.40
N SER A 574 -16.81 -20.07 28.96
CA SER A 574 -17.33 -20.30 30.32
C SER A 574 -16.69 -19.38 31.35
N ASP A 575 -17.52 -18.83 32.22
CA ASP A 575 -17.14 -17.94 33.35
C ASP A 575 -16.43 -16.62 32.96
N THR A 576 -16.58 -16.20 31.70
CA THR A 576 -16.03 -14.93 31.20
C THR A 576 -17.04 -14.13 30.42
N ASP A 577 -16.76 -12.84 30.18
CA ASP A 577 -17.54 -11.95 29.32
C ASP A 577 -16.97 -11.91 27.88
N VAL A 578 -16.12 -12.89 27.53
CA VAL A 578 -15.43 -12.97 26.24
C VAL A 578 -16.20 -13.89 25.29
N TYR A 579 -16.43 -13.40 24.09
CA TYR A 579 -17.08 -14.12 22.99
C TYR A 579 -16.10 -14.38 21.86
N ARG A 580 -16.03 -15.65 21.40
CA ARG A 580 -15.12 -16.09 20.32
C ARG A 580 -15.87 -16.95 19.31
N ASP A 581 -15.28 -17.13 18.14
CA ASP A 581 -15.83 -17.99 17.11
C ASP A 581 -15.88 -19.45 17.60
N VAL A 582 -17.06 -20.03 17.55
CA VAL A 582 -17.32 -21.43 17.97
C VAL A 582 -16.52 -22.43 17.10
N ALA A 583 -16.24 -22.05 15.83
CA ALA A 583 -15.48 -22.93 14.93
C ALA A 583 -13.97 -22.94 15.24
N GLU A 584 -13.43 -21.88 15.87
CA GLU A 584 -12.00 -21.74 16.16
C GLU A 584 -11.65 -22.17 17.59
N TYR A 585 -12.59 -22.01 18.55
CA TYR A 585 -12.31 -22.20 19.97
C TYR A 585 -13.18 -23.31 20.57
N GLN A 586 -12.59 -24.38 21.04
CA GLN A 586 -13.31 -25.54 21.62
C GLN A 586 -14.12 -25.22 22.88
N LEU A 587 -13.68 -24.23 23.67
CA LEU A 587 -14.37 -23.80 24.89
C LEU A 587 -15.43 -22.73 24.65
N ALA A 588 -15.55 -22.20 23.42
CA ALA A 588 -16.58 -21.26 23.08
C ALA A 588 -17.89 -22.02 22.79
N ARG A 589 -18.91 -21.78 23.62
CA ARG A 589 -20.23 -22.40 23.51
C ARG A 589 -21.28 -21.35 23.13
N GLU A 590 -22.17 -21.70 22.22
CA GLU A 590 -23.31 -20.84 21.91
C GLU A 590 -24.17 -20.62 23.16
N VAL A 591 -24.71 -19.40 23.31
CA VAL A 591 -25.62 -19.09 24.40
C VAL A 591 -27.01 -19.66 24.05
N PRO A 592 -27.63 -20.46 24.92
CA PRO A 592 -28.95 -21.03 24.65
C PRO A 592 -29.98 -19.96 24.30
N GLY A 593 -30.64 -20.10 23.18
CA GLY A 593 -31.67 -19.19 22.71
C GLY A 593 -31.17 -17.87 22.08
N VAL A 594 -29.87 -17.65 21.95
CA VAL A 594 -29.29 -16.44 21.35
C VAL A 594 -28.26 -16.79 20.28
N LYS A 595 -28.38 -16.21 19.10
CA LYS A 595 -27.40 -16.34 18.01
C LYS A 595 -26.62 -15.04 17.87
N ILE A 596 -25.28 -15.11 18.02
CA ILE A 596 -24.40 -13.94 17.91
C ILE A 596 -23.65 -14.03 16.57
N PHE A 597 -23.89 -13.09 15.68
CA PHE A 597 -23.32 -13.11 14.32
C PHE A 597 -22.35 -11.95 14.11
N ARG A 598 -21.15 -12.25 13.62
CA ARG A 598 -20.09 -11.29 13.32
C ARG A 598 -19.61 -11.43 11.87
N SER A 599 -19.44 -10.30 11.19
CA SER A 599 -18.69 -10.19 9.92
C SER A 599 -17.26 -9.75 10.20
N SER A 600 -16.30 -10.20 9.42
CA SER A 600 -14.90 -9.73 9.52
C SER A 600 -14.62 -8.42 8.77
N SER A 601 -15.59 -7.86 8.06
CA SER A 601 -15.46 -6.65 7.24
C SER A 601 -16.63 -5.70 7.46
N THR A 602 -16.46 -4.45 7.06
CA THR A 602 -17.50 -3.43 7.04
C THR A 602 -18.61 -3.77 6.05
N LEU A 603 -19.80 -3.15 6.22
CA LEU A 603 -20.99 -3.38 5.38
C LEU A 603 -21.17 -2.25 4.37
N TYR A 604 -21.21 -2.63 3.08
CA TYR A 604 -21.45 -1.70 1.98
C TYR A 604 -22.16 -2.42 0.82
N PHE A 605 -22.55 -1.66 -0.21
CA PHE A 605 -23.40 -2.15 -1.30
C PHE A 605 -22.94 -3.48 -1.94
N ALA A 606 -21.63 -3.77 -1.97
CA ALA A 606 -21.10 -4.96 -2.64
C ALA A 606 -21.16 -6.24 -1.79
N ASN A 607 -21.31 -6.14 -0.45
CA ASN A 607 -21.28 -7.31 0.43
C ASN A 607 -22.49 -7.44 1.36
N VAL A 608 -23.34 -6.43 1.46
CA VAL A 608 -24.43 -6.43 2.44
C VAL A 608 -25.53 -7.47 2.13
N GLU A 609 -25.78 -7.79 0.86
CA GLU A 609 -26.70 -8.86 0.47
C GLU A 609 -26.15 -10.23 0.89
N LEU A 610 -24.86 -10.46 0.66
CA LEU A 610 -24.14 -11.66 1.11
C LEU A 610 -24.14 -11.77 2.65
N TYR A 611 -24.05 -10.63 3.34
CA TYR A 611 -24.17 -10.59 4.80
C TYR A 611 -25.55 -11.06 5.27
N ALA A 612 -26.62 -10.56 4.67
CA ALA A 612 -27.98 -10.96 5.00
C ALA A 612 -28.23 -12.44 4.70
N GLU A 613 -27.75 -12.93 3.56
CA GLU A 613 -27.85 -14.34 3.19
C GLU A 613 -27.04 -15.24 4.12
N ALA A 614 -25.81 -14.85 4.45
CA ALA A 614 -24.96 -15.58 5.40
C ALA A 614 -25.59 -15.62 6.81
N LEU A 615 -26.21 -14.53 7.27
CA LEU A 615 -26.92 -14.48 8.53
C LEU A 615 -28.10 -15.50 8.52
N LYS A 616 -28.94 -15.49 7.47
CA LYS A 616 -30.06 -16.44 7.33
C LYS A 616 -29.56 -17.88 7.28
N LYS A 617 -28.46 -18.15 6.57
CA LYS A 617 -27.85 -19.49 6.49
C LYS A 617 -27.24 -19.95 7.82
N LYS A 618 -26.48 -19.06 8.50
CA LYS A 618 -25.82 -19.38 9.77
C LYS A 618 -26.77 -19.45 10.96
N SER A 619 -27.96 -18.80 10.89
CA SER A 619 -28.99 -18.96 11.90
C SER A 619 -29.59 -20.37 11.95
N GLY A 620 -29.37 -21.19 10.91
CA GLY A 620 -29.88 -22.56 10.84
C GLY A 620 -31.36 -22.67 10.40
N ILE A 621 -32.03 -21.54 10.18
CA ILE A 621 -33.45 -21.48 9.82
C ILE A 621 -33.61 -20.82 8.46
N ASN A 622 -34.52 -21.40 7.65
CA ASN A 622 -34.89 -20.77 6.39
C ASN A 622 -35.96 -19.71 6.66
N VAL A 623 -35.50 -18.50 6.99
CA VAL A 623 -36.36 -17.34 7.37
C VAL A 623 -37.40 -17.03 6.29
N ASP A 624 -36.98 -16.97 5.01
CA ASP A 624 -37.83 -16.62 3.89
C ASP A 624 -38.99 -17.62 3.70
N ARG A 625 -38.66 -18.91 3.82
CA ARG A 625 -39.66 -20.00 3.72
C ARG A 625 -40.64 -19.97 4.90
N LEU A 626 -40.18 -19.59 6.08
CA LEU A 626 -41.01 -19.50 7.28
C LEU A 626 -41.97 -18.32 7.16
N ILE A 627 -41.48 -17.17 6.70
CA ILE A 627 -42.31 -15.97 6.42
C ILE A 627 -43.38 -16.30 5.35
N GLU A 628 -43.00 -17.02 4.29
CA GLU A 628 -43.96 -17.42 3.25
C GLU A 628 -45.06 -18.34 3.81
N LYS A 629 -44.70 -19.31 4.66
CA LYS A 629 -45.66 -20.19 5.33
C LYS A 629 -46.60 -19.39 6.25
N LYS A 630 -46.06 -18.43 7.05
CA LYS A 630 -46.83 -17.55 7.92
C LYS A 630 -47.87 -16.73 7.09
N LYS A 631 -47.42 -16.12 5.98
CA LYS A 631 -48.30 -15.37 5.06
C LYS A 631 -49.37 -16.25 4.43
N LYS A 632 -49.09 -17.49 4.07
CA LYS A 632 -50.10 -18.45 3.56
C LYS A 632 -51.11 -18.86 4.63
N ALA A 633 -50.64 -19.12 5.87
CA ALA A 633 -51.51 -19.47 7.00
C ALA A 633 -52.42 -18.29 7.38
N LEU A 634 -51.88 -17.07 7.45
CA LEU A 634 -52.68 -15.86 7.71
C LEU A 634 -53.77 -15.62 6.64
N LYS A 635 -53.44 -15.83 5.36
CA LYS A 635 -54.46 -15.75 4.28
C LYS A 635 -55.54 -16.79 4.43
N LYS A 636 -55.24 -18.02 4.86
CA LYS A 636 -56.23 -19.06 5.14
C LYS A 636 -57.11 -18.66 6.31
N LEU A 637 -56.54 -18.17 7.40
CA LEU A 637 -57.27 -17.76 8.60
C LEU A 637 -58.19 -16.58 8.32
N LYS A 638 -57.74 -15.55 7.60
CA LYS A 638 -58.60 -14.43 7.15
C LYS A 638 -59.75 -14.88 6.23
N LYS A 639 -59.50 -15.90 5.38
CA LYS A 639 -60.60 -16.48 4.56
C LYS A 639 -61.61 -17.24 5.41
N GLN A 640 -61.17 -17.96 6.44
CA GLN A 640 -62.05 -18.69 7.37
C GLN A 640 -62.88 -17.73 8.23
N GLN A 641 -62.25 -16.66 8.76
CA GLN A 641 -62.94 -15.61 9.51
C GLN A 641 -64.00 -14.93 8.65
N LYS A 642 -63.73 -14.52 7.41
CA LYS A 642 -64.66 -13.94 6.49
C LYS A 642 -65.79 -14.90 6.12
N LYS A 643 -65.58 -16.23 6.06
CA LYS A 643 -66.65 -17.21 5.89
C LYS A 643 -67.49 -17.33 7.12
N ALA A 644 -66.91 -17.40 8.32
CA ALA A 644 -67.63 -17.47 9.58
C ALA A 644 -68.46 -16.21 9.86
N GLU A 645 -67.92 -15.01 9.51
CA GLU A 645 -68.69 -13.76 9.59
C GLU A 645 -69.90 -13.74 8.63
N LYS A 646 -69.70 -14.22 7.39
CA LYS A 646 -70.77 -14.36 6.41
C LYS A 646 -71.82 -15.37 6.85
N GLU A 647 -71.43 -16.48 7.51
CA GLU A 647 -72.36 -17.46 8.07
C GLU A 647 -73.07 -16.91 9.29
N LYS A 648 -72.41 -16.17 10.19
CA LYS A 648 -73.00 -15.47 11.32
C LYS A 648 -74.02 -14.39 10.83
N ALA A 649 -73.65 -13.61 9.79
CA ALA A 649 -74.53 -12.62 9.18
C ALA A 649 -75.76 -13.26 8.48
N LYS A 650 -75.57 -14.45 7.82
CA LYS A 650 -76.72 -15.22 7.28
C LYS A 650 -77.60 -15.77 8.39
N LYS A 651 -77.04 -16.30 9.49
CA LYS A 651 -77.80 -16.79 10.63
C LYS A 651 -78.56 -15.65 11.35
N LYS A 652 -77.95 -14.43 11.41
CA LYS A 652 -78.65 -13.25 11.97
C LYS A 652 -79.83 -12.76 11.09
N LYS A 653 -79.66 -12.78 9.76
CA LYS A 653 -80.75 -12.46 8.83
C LYS A 653 -81.88 -13.48 8.86
N VAL A 654 -81.60 -14.77 9.04
CA VAL A 654 -82.59 -15.82 9.20
C VAL A 654 -83.33 -15.77 10.56
N ALA A 655 -82.59 -15.21 11.60
CA ALA A 655 -83.22 -14.96 12.92
C ALA A 655 -84.06 -13.67 12.96
N GLU A 656 -83.75 -12.66 12.14
CA GLU A 656 -84.53 -11.41 12.02
C GLU A 656 -85.78 -11.60 11.16
N ASP A 657 -85.80 -12.48 10.16
CA ASP A 657 -86.98 -12.84 9.40
C ASP A 657 -87.97 -13.74 10.18
N GLY A 658 -87.55 -14.30 11.35
CA GLY A 658 -88.35 -15.15 12.22
C GLY A 658 -89.01 -14.46 13.45
N LEU A 659 -88.71 -13.18 13.72
CA LEU A 659 -89.17 -12.48 14.91
C LEU A 659 -89.83 -11.13 14.58
N ASN A 660 -90.91 -11.19 13.81
CA ASN A 660 -91.86 -10.07 13.73
C ASN A 660 -93.02 -10.36 14.61
N SER A 661 -92.87 -10.30 15.93
CA SER A 661 -93.94 -10.08 16.93
C SER A 661 -93.34 -10.18 18.33
N SER A 662 -93.34 -9.07 18.98
CA SER A 662 -93.28 -8.77 20.42
C SER A 662 -92.08 -7.89 20.83
N GLY A 663 -92.41 -6.63 21.11
CA GLY A 663 -91.52 -5.67 21.69
C GLY A 663 -91.10 -6.03 23.10
N VAL A 664 -89.84 -5.86 23.40
CA VAL A 664 -89.34 -5.50 24.74
C VAL A 664 -87.96 -4.86 24.58
N ALA A 665 -87.76 -3.80 25.33
CA ALA A 665 -86.76 -2.83 25.58
C ALA A 665 -85.30 -3.21 25.36
N VAL A 666 -84.62 -2.26 24.73
CA VAL A 666 -83.18 -2.09 24.66
C VAL A 666 -82.62 -1.77 26.03
N ILE A 667 -81.62 -2.51 26.46
CA ILE A 667 -80.64 -2.07 27.46
C ILE A 667 -79.35 -1.85 26.71
N GLU A 668 -78.93 -0.60 26.58
CA GLU A 668 -77.58 -0.19 26.20
C GLU A 668 -76.59 -0.60 27.30
N LEU A 669 -75.67 -1.45 26.98
CA LEU A 669 -74.45 -1.66 27.76
C LEU A 669 -73.33 -0.96 27.01
N SER A 670 -73.02 0.20 27.54
CA SER A 670 -71.82 1.01 27.19
C SER A 670 -70.52 0.28 27.41
N GLY A 671 -69.60 0.41 26.47
CA GLY A 671 -68.16 0.61 26.72
C GLY A 671 -67.40 -0.61 27.17
N ALA A 672 -66.86 -1.32 26.21
CA ALA A 672 -65.50 -1.88 26.36
C ALA A 672 -64.73 -1.50 25.11
N GLU A 673 -63.79 -0.55 25.24
CA GLU A 673 -62.76 -0.28 24.24
C GLU A 673 -62.05 -1.59 23.92
N GLY A 674 -62.35 -2.16 22.75
CA GLY A 674 -61.75 -3.37 22.25
C GLY A 674 -60.33 -3.13 21.90
N SER A 675 -59.40 -3.57 22.72
CA SER A 675 -58.02 -3.80 22.31
C SER A 675 -58.05 -4.68 21.05
N ALA A 676 -57.37 -4.25 20.01
CA ALA A 676 -57.25 -5.02 18.78
C ALA A 676 -56.80 -6.46 19.11
N PRO A 677 -57.37 -7.49 18.48
CA PRO A 677 -57.03 -8.87 18.76
C PRO A 677 -55.54 -9.08 18.56
N PRO A 678 -54.86 -9.76 19.47
CA PRO A 678 -53.40 -9.98 19.39
C PRO A 678 -53.07 -10.64 18.06
N GLU A 679 -51.98 -10.16 17.40
CA GLU A 679 -51.52 -10.75 16.15
C GLU A 679 -51.27 -12.25 16.31
N PRO A 680 -51.70 -13.08 15.36
CA PRO A 680 -51.58 -14.53 15.47
C PRO A 680 -50.11 -14.93 15.41
N THR A 681 -49.61 -15.59 16.48
CA THR A 681 -48.23 -16.07 16.65
C THR A 681 -47.97 -17.31 15.77
N LEU A 682 -46.67 -17.60 15.50
CA LEU A 682 -46.25 -18.82 14.78
C LEU A 682 -46.85 -20.08 15.43
N ARG A 683 -46.86 -20.12 16.76
CA ARG A 683 -47.44 -21.22 17.53
C ARG A 683 -48.93 -21.37 17.31
N SER A 684 -49.70 -20.25 17.30
CA SER A 684 -51.13 -20.28 17.07
C SER A 684 -51.51 -20.70 15.64
N LEU A 685 -50.56 -20.54 14.70
CA LEU A 685 -50.69 -20.96 13.30
C LEU A 685 -50.19 -22.40 13.05
N GLY A 686 -49.71 -23.12 14.06
CA GLY A 686 -49.15 -24.48 13.94
C GLY A 686 -47.88 -24.55 13.11
N LEU A 687 -47.08 -23.47 13.08
CA LEU A 687 -45.81 -23.40 12.36
C LEU A 687 -44.65 -23.69 13.29
N PRO A 688 -43.53 -24.24 12.76
CA PRO A 688 -42.33 -24.49 13.57
C PRO A 688 -41.75 -23.18 14.11
N GLN A 689 -41.42 -23.17 15.39
CA GLN A 689 -40.76 -22.04 16.07
C GLN A 689 -39.25 -22.14 15.92
N PRO A 690 -38.52 -21.00 15.81
CA PRO A 690 -37.07 -20.96 15.95
C PRO A 690 -36.62 -21.51 17.30
N ASP A 691 -35.47 -22.14 17.35
CA ASP A 691 -34.80 -22.62 18.58
C ASP A 691 -34.08 -21.50 19.36
N PHE A 692 -34.11 -20.29 18.82
CA PHE A 692 -33.57 -19.07 19.43
C PHE A 692 -34.62 -17.94 19.38
N HIS A 693 -34.60 -17.08 20.40
CA HIS A 693 -35.49 -15.94 20.52
C HIS A 693 -34.83 -14.62 20.13
N ALA A 694 -33.49 -14.58 20.06
CA ALA A 694 -32.75 -13.36 19.72
C ALA A 694 -31.57 -13.60 18.81
N VAL A 695 -31.27 -12.60 17.95
CA VAL A 695 -30.09 -12.50 17.12
C VAL A 695 -29.35 -11.23 17.50
N ILE A 696 -28.06 -11.36 17.82
CA ILE A 696 -27.18 -10.24 18.13
C ILE A 696 -26.21 -10.05 16.97
N LEU A 697 -26.24 -8.87 16.36
CA LEU A 697 -25.32 -8.47 15.29
C LEU A 697 -24.13 -7.71 15.91
N ASP A 698 -22.95 -8.31 15.88
CA ASP A 698 -21.75 -7.66 16.38
C ASP A 698 -21.16 -6.72 15.31
N PHE A 699 -21.25 -5.42 15.57
CA PHE A 699 -20.80 -4.35 14.69
C PHE A 699 -19.38 -3.87 15.00
N SER A 700 -18.65 -4.54 15.86
CA SER A 700 -17.27 -4.15 16.20
C SER A 700 -16.34 -3.99 14.99
N PRO A 701 -16.42 -4.78 13.89
CA PRO A 701 -15.58 -4.61 12.71
C PRO A 701 -16.11 -3.58 11.70
N ILE A 702 -17.32 -3.05 11.90
CA ILE A 702 -17.98 -2.19 10.93
C ILE A 702 -17.51 -0.74 11.13
N SER A 703 -16.83 -0.19 10.13
CA SER A 703 -16.29 1.17 10.18
C SER A 703 -17.20 2.23 9.53
N PHE A 704 -18.03 1.82 8.58
CA PHE A 704 -19.06 2.66 7.93
C PHE A 704 -20.18 1.80 7.37
N VAL A 705 -21.31 2.43 7.08
CA VAL A 705 -22.46 1.86 6.36
C VAL A 705 -22.93 2.83 5.28
N ASP A 706 -23.38 2.31 4.15
CA ASP A 706 -23.95 3.09 3.06
C ASP A 706 -25.50 3.01 3.03
N THR A 707 -26.12 3.71 2.10
CA THR A 707 -27.58 3.75 1.97
C THR A 707 -28.20 2.41 1.62
N VAL A 708 -27.49 1.54 0.89
CA VAL A 708 -27.93 0.20 0.53
C VAL A 708 -27.93 -0.70 1.76
N SER A 709 -26.82 -0.64 2.52
CA SER A 709 -26.67 -1.38 3.78
C SER A 709 -27.76 -1.02 4.79
N ILE A 710 -28.08 0.28 4.92
CA ILE A 710 -29.16 0.74 5.80
C ILE A 710 -30.52 0.11 5.41
N LYS A 711 -30.83 0.02 4.11
CA LYS A 711 -32.06 -0.60 3.64
C LYS A 711 -32.10 -2.10 3.93
N ILE A 712 -31.01 -2.81 3.66
CA ILE A 712 -30.93 -4.26 3.89
C ILE A 712 -30.96 -4.57 5.39
N LEU A 713 -30.30 -3.78 6.23
CA LEU A 713 -30.38 -3.91 7.69
C LEU A 713 -31.81 -3.74 8.19
N LYS A 714 -32.58 -2.75 7.69
CA LYS A 714 -34.02 -2.62 8.01
C LYS A 714 -34.79 -3.86 7.61
N ASN A 715 -34.49 -4.45 6.46
CA ASN A 715 -35.14 -5.68 6.04
C ASN A 715 -34.83 -6.84 6.98
N ILE A 716 -33.56 -6.96 7.44
CA ILE A 716 -33.16 -7.98 8.43
C ILE A 716 -34.03 -7.84 9.70
N PHE A 717 -34.10 -6.64 10.27
CA PHE A 717 -34.94 -6.40 11.47
C PHE A 717 -36.39 -6.80 11.25
N ARG A 718 -37.00 -6.40 10.12
CA ARG A 718 -38.33 -6.75 9.77
C ARG A 718 -38.55 -8.25 9.56
N ASP A 719 -37.64 -8.91 8.82
CA ASP A 719 -37.77 -10.32 8.47
C ASP A 719 -37.66 -11.22 9.71
N PHE A 720 -36.76 -10.89 10.66
CA PHE A 720 -36.63 -11.61 11.92
C PHE A 720 -37.80 -11.32 12.87
N HIS A 721 -38.25 -10.09 12.94
CA HIS A 721 -39.45 -9.73 13.74
C HIS A 721 -40.72 -10.45 13.24
N GLU A 722 -40.89 -10.64 11.92
CA GLU A 722 -42.00 -11.43 11.39
C GLU A 722 -42.03 -12.90 11.87
N ILE A 723 -40.85 -13.45 12.22
CA ILE A 723 -40.73 -14.81 12.76
C ILE A 723 -40.58 -14.85 14.28
N GLU A 724 -40.92 -13.77 14.97
CA GLU A 724 -40.90 -13.63 16.44
C GLU A 724 -39.50 -13.77 17.05
N VAL A 725 -38.48 -13.26 16.34
CA VAL A 725 -37.07 -13.22 16.81
C VAL A 725 -36.66 -11.76 16.91
N ASP A 726 -36.14 -11.37 18.07
CA ASP A 726 -35.63 -10.04 18.32
C ASP A 726 -34.23 -9.87 17.74
N VAL A 727 -33.95 -8.67 17.18
CA VAL A 727 -32.63 -8.35 16.62
C VAL A 727 -32.01 -7.22 17.42
N PHE A 728 -30.84 -7.50 17.96
CA PHE A 728 -30.01 -6.53 18.69
C PHE A 728 -28.71 -6.24 17.95
N VAL A 729 -28.17 -5.05 18.16
CA VAL A 729 -26.86 -4.64 17.62
C VAL A 729 -25.94 -4.37 18.79
N ALA A 730 -24.76 -4.97 18.74
CA ALA A 730 -23.75 -4.79 19.80
C ALA A 730 -22.47 -4.14 19.25
N SER A 731 -21.78 -3.40 20.10
CA SER A 731 -20.46 -2.81 19.83
C SER A 731 -20.45 -1.89 18.59
N CYS A 732 -21.54 -1.14 18.34
CA CYS A 732 -21.64 -0.26 17.19
C CYS A 732 -20.80 1.01 17.38
N PRO A 733 -19.83 1.31 16.47
CA PRO A 733 -19.03 2.52 16.58
C PRO A 733 -19.89 3.80 16.43
N GLY A 734 -19.58 4.84 17.21
CA GLY A 734 -20.33 6.11 17.19
C GLY A 734 -20.46 6.76 15.80
N PRO A 735 -19.44 6.77 14.92
CA PRO A 735 -19.58 7.23 13.54
C PRO A 735 -20.62 6.45 12.72
N VAL A 736 -20.76 5.13 12.96
CA VAL A 736 -21.75 4.29 12.30
C VAL A 736 -23.16 4.60 12.81
N ILE A 737 -23.33 4.80 14.12
CA ILE A 737 -24.61 5.24 14.71
C ILE A 737 -25.04 6.58 14.07
N ALA A 738 -24.12 7.55 13.93
CA ALA A 738 -24.42 8.82 13.28
C ALA A 738 -24.77 8.68 11.79
N GLN A 739 -24.27 7.67 11.08
CA GLN A 739 -24.66 7.37 9.70
C GLN A 739 -26.04 6.72 9.64
N LEU A 740 -26.35 5.82 10.56
CA LEU A 740 -27.67 5.19 10.72
C LEU A 740 -28.73 6.25 11.01
N GLU A 741 -28.46 7.22 11.91
CA GLU A 741 -29.33 8.36 12.22
C GLU A 741 -29.63 9.20 10.97
N ARG A 742 -28.58 9.61 10.25
CA ARG A 742 -28.71 10.40 9.01
C ARG A 742 -29.44 9.65 7.91
N GLY A 743 -29.31 8.32 7.87
CA GLY A 743 -30.00 7.44 6.93
C GLY A 743 -31.42 7.07 7.36
N ASN A 744 -31.97 7.72 8.39
CA ASN A 744 -33.29 7.46 8.95
C ASN A 744 -33.50 5.97 9.27
N PHE A 745 -32.48 5.30 9.82
CA PHE A 745 -32.56 3.88 10.19
C PHE A 745 -33.53 3.67 11.34
N PHE A 746 -33.48 4.53 12.34
CA PHE A 746 -34.34 4.46 13.52
C PHE A 746 -35.78 4.87 13.20
N SER A 747 -36.72 4.14 13.78
CA SER A 747 -38.18 4.32 13.63
C SER A 747 -38.85 3.91 14.92
N SER A 748 -40.20 3.97 14.95
CA SER A 748 -41.00 3.43 16.09
C SER A 748 -40.73 1.93 16.33
N ALA A 749 -40.42 1.17 15.29
CA ALA A 749 -40.13 -0.26 15.39
C ALA A 749 -38.64 -0.58 15.67
N ILE A 750 -37.73 0.30 15.31
CA ILE A 750 -36.28 0.10 15.53
C ILE A 750 -35.74 1.29 16.31
N THR A 751 -35.62 1.14 17.61
CA THR A 751 -35.17 2.18 18.52
C THR A 751 -33.71 1.99 18.90
N LYS A 752 -33.08 3.00 19.48
CA LYS A 752 -31.72 2.90 20.00
C LYS A 752 -31.61 1.94 21.21
N SER A 753 -32.70 1.58 21.83
CA SER A 753 -32.71 0.57 22.91
C SER A 753 -32.38 -0.84 22.43
N CYS A 754 -32.41 -1.11 21.10
CA CYS A 754 -31.93 -2.36 20.52
C CYS A 754 -30.42 -2.37 20.30
N PHE A 755 -29.70 -1.27 20.63
CA PHE A 755 -28.25 -1.14 20.48
C PHE A 755 -27.55 -1.18 21.82
N PHE A 756 -26.48 -1.95 21.92
CA PHE A 756 -25.73 -2.16 23.16
C PHE A 756 -24.23 -1.87 22.99
N PRO A 757 -23.58 -1.32 24.02
CA PRO A 757 -22.15 -1.03 23.98
C PRO A 757 -21.27 -2.27 23.85
N SER A 758 -21.73 -3.42 24.32
CA SER A 758 -21.01 -4.69 24.22
C SER A 758 -21.90 -5.86 23.86
N VAL A 759 -21.31 -6.92 23.31
CA VAL A 759 -22.00 -8.19 23.05
C VAL A 759 -22.55 -8.80 24.33
N HIS A 760 -21.82 -8.64 25.43
CA HIS A 760 -22.24 -9.19 26.73
C HIS A 760 -23.50 -8.48 27.25
N ASP A 761 -23.57 -7.16 27.17
CA ASP A 761 -24.75 -6.40 27.59
C ASP A 761 -25.99 -6.83 26.79
N ALA A 762 -25.85 -7.02 25.46
CA ALA A 762 -26.93 -7.50 24.61
C ALA A 762 -27.41 -8.92 24.99
N VAL A 763 -26.48 -9.82 25.33
CA VAL A 763 -26.80 -11.20 25.76
C VAL A 763 -27.51 -11.20 27.10
N VAL A 764 -27.05 -10.42 28.08
CA VAL A 764 -27.67 -10.33 29.40
C VAL A 764 -29.10 -9.77 29.29
N TYR A 765 -29.24 -8.66 28.53
CA TYR A 765 -30.56 -8.05 28.28
C TYR A 765 -31.53 -9.04 27.65
N SER A 766 -31.15 -9.70 26.58
CA SER A 766 -31.99 -10.68 25.87
C SER A 766 -32.40 -11.85 26.78
N SER A 767 -31.48 -12.32 27.65
CA SER A 767 -31.76 -13.41 28.59
C SER A 767 -32.72 -12.98 29.71
N GLU A 768 -32.63 -11.74 30.19
CA GLU A 768 -33.53 -11.19 31.21
C GLU A 768 -34.93 -10.94 30.64
N GLU A 769 -35.01 -10.43 29.41
CA GLU A 769 -36.32 -10.21 28.73
C GLU A 769 -37.06 -11.52 28.52
N GLN A 770 -36.37 -12.59 28.14
CA GLN A 770 -36.97 -13.93 28.04
C GLN A 770 -37.45 -14.45 29.40
N ARG A 771 -36.69 -14.22 30.48
CA ARG A 771 -37.12 -14.61 31.83
C ARG A 771 -38.41 -13.87 32.24
N ARG A 772 -38.47 -12.55 32.02
CA ARG A 772 -39.67 -11.74 32.31
C ARG A 772 -40.87 -12.25 31.51
N ALA A 773 -40.73 -12.49 30.20
CA ALA A 773 -41.77 -13.03 29.35
C ALA A 773 -42.26 -14.45 29.78
N SER A 774 -41.36 -15.27 30.34
CA SER A 774 -41.73 -16.61 30.85
C SER A 774 -42.47 -16.53 32.17
N VAL A 775 -42.10 -15.60 33.08
CA VAL A 775 -42.79 -15.36 34.37
C VAL A 775 -44.20 -14.82 34.12
N ASP A 776 -44.38 -13.82 33.23
CA ASP A 776 -45.71 -13.27 32.88
C ASP A 776 -46.65 -14.32 32.26
N ARG A 777 -46.10 -15.29 31.50
CA ARG A 777 -46.90 -16.42 31.02
C ARG A 777 -47.32 -17.39 32.09
N SER A 778 -46.45 -17.63 33.10
CA SER A 778 -46.81 -18.53 34.22
C SER A 778 -47.77 -17.89 35.21
N THR A 779 -47.83 -16.56 35.31
CA THR A 779 -48.78 -15.80 36.15
C THR A 779 -50.18 -15.64 35.53
N ARG A 780 -50.28 -15.81 34.19
CA ARG A 780 -51.55 -15.74 33.43
C ARG A 780 -52.19 -17.12 33.17
N MET A 781 -51.51 -18.21 33.51
CA MET A 781 -52.08 -19.57 33.57
C MET A 781 -52.57 -19.88 34.97
#